data_22c96af18072d7a1360377435b61c04e
#
_entry.id   22c96af18072d7a1360377435b61c04e
#
_cell.length_a   1.000
_cell.length_b   1.000
_cell.length_c   1.000
_cell.angle_alpha   90.00
_cell.angle_beta   90.00
_cell.angle_gamma   90.00
#
_symmetry.space_group_name_H-M   'P 1'
#
loop_
_entity.id
_entity.type
_entity.pdbx_description
1 polymer ?
#
loop_
_entity_poly.entity_id
_entity_poly.type
_entity_poly.pdbx_seq_one_letter_code
_entity_poly.pdbx_strand_id
1 'polypeptide(L)'
;MTRTHKLDKYRNIGIMAHIDAGKTTTTERILYYTGKSHKIGEVHDGAATMDWMEQEQERGITITSAATTCFWKDHRINIIDTPGHVDFTIEVERSLKVLDGAVAVFDGVAGVEPQSETVWRQADKYKVPRICFVNKLDRTGADFFRCVDMIKDRLGAKPLVMQIPIGIEASLQGVVDLVRMKAIVWKNEDLGAAWEEKDIPADLKEITDKYRQELVETAVEQDEKLMESYLNGEEIKADDLKKCIRKGCLSFDFVPVLTGSAFKNKGVQPLLDAVVDYLPSPVDIGSIKGSKPNSDEEIEMKFEDNAPFSALAFKVANDPFVGSLTFIRIYSGTVKSGTGIYNTSKDKEERVGRMLLMHANSREDIKEANAGDIVALAGLKYTITGHTLANEDKPVLLEPMEFPDPVIEIAVEPKTKGDQEKMGEALGRLAKEDPSFRVTSDEESGQTIIKGMGELHLDIIVDRMKREFKVEANIGAPQVAYRETILKNSEFDYTHKKQSGGAGQFARVKLSVEPLEPGKGREVESKIKGGAIPKEFIPGVEKGIESVSDSGILAGFPIIDYKVTILDGLHHDVDSSVLAFELASRQCFKEACNRATLKLLEPIMRVEVVTPEDYMGDVIGDLNSRRGQINTQEQRGNATVITAMVPLANMFGYINALRSMSQGRAQYSMFFD
;
A
#
# COMPACT_ATOMS: atom_id res chain seq x y z
N MET A 1 -32.95 3.32 -3.29
CA MET A 1 -33.08 4.49 -2.36
C MET A 1 -32.29 5.65 -2.94
N THR A 2 -32.85 6.87 -2.89
CA THR A 2 -32.09 8.07 -3.24
C THR A 2 -30.88 8.18 -2.31
N ARG A 3 -29.73 8.56 -2.84
CA ARG A 3 -28.52 8.84 -2.04
C ARG A 3 -28.85 9.71 -0.84
N THR A 4 -28.27 9.42 0.31
CA THR A 4 -28.43 10.26 1.51
C THR A 4 -27.70 11.59 1.38
N HIS A 5 -26.58 11.61 0.65
CA HIS A 5 -25.74 12.78 0.37
C HIS A 5 -25.42 12.84 -1.12
N LYS A 6 -25.29 14.03 -1.69
CA LYS A 6 -24.81 14.21 -3.06
C LYS A 6 -23.34 13.78 -3.18
N LEU A 7 -22.89 13.37 -4.36
CA LEU A 7 -21.55 12.85 -4.59
C LEU A 7 -20.44 13.89 -4.31
N ASP A 8 -20.69 15.16 -4.52
CA ASP A 8 -19.80 16.27 -4.17
C ASP A 8 -19.57 16.41 -2.65
N LYS A 9 -20.47 15.82 -1.84
CA LYS A 9 -20.40 15.74 -0.38
C LYS A 9 -19.70 14.48 0.16
N TYR A 10 -19.12 13.68 -0.72
CA TYR A 10 -18.33 12.51 -0.31
C TYR A 10 -16.87 12.88 -0.15
N ARG A 11 -16.22 12.26 0.83
CA ARG A 11 -14.76 12.27 1.02
C ARG A 11 -14.31 10.86 1.31
N ASN A 12 -13.57 10.26 0.38
CA ASN A 12 -12.97 8.95 0.57
C ASN A 12 -11.49 9.17 0.87
N ILE A 13 -11.12 9.09 2.13
CA ILE A 13 -9.80 9.49 2.60
C ILE A 13 -9.06 8.35 3.28
N GLY A 14 -7.74 8.35 3.16
CA GLY A 14 -6.83 7.54 3.95
C GLY A 14 -6.15 8.37 5.04
N ILE A 15 -5.89 7.74 6.17
CA ILE A 15 -4.99 8.31 7.18
C ILE A 15 -3.69 7.55 7.12
N MET A 16 -2.63 8.21 6.71
CA MET A 16 -1.30 7.65 6.53
C MET A 16 -0.31 8.29 7.49
N ALA A 17 0.56 7.49 8.07
CA ALA A 17 1.56 7.94 9.02
C ALA A 17 2.64 6.87 9.20
N HIS A 18 3.81 7.27 9.73
CA HIS A 18 4.74 6.28 10.26
C HIS A 18 4.24 5.68 11.59
N ILE A 19 4.91 4.64 12.05
CA ILE A 19 4.63 4.01 13.35
C ILE A 19 4.74 5.07 14.45
N ASP A 20 3.83 5.01 15.41
CA ASP A 20 3.77 5.92 16.56
C ASP A 20 3.53 7.41 16.26
N ALA A 21 3.29 7.86 15.03
CA ALA A 21 2.90 9.26 14.76
C ALA A 21 1.54 9.67 15.36
N GLY A 22 0.78 8.70 15.84
CA GLY A 22 -0.54 8.91 16.42
C GLY A 22 -1.68 8.80 15.41
N LYS A 23 -1.49 7.97 14.37
CA LYS A 23 -2.49 7.66 13.35
C LYS A 23 -3.80 7.16 13.98
N THR A 24 -3.75 6.03 14.70
CA THR A 24 -4.92 5.43 15.34
C THR A 24 -5.58 6.39 16.32
N THR A 25 -4.78 7.11 17.13
CA THR A 25 -5.30 8.14 18.04
C THR A 25 -6.06 9.23 17.29
N THR A 26 -5.54 9.70 16.15
CA THR A 26 -6.21 10.71 15.33
C THR A 26 -7.53 10.17 14.76
N THR A 27 -7.53 8.94 14.25
CA THR A 27 -8.74 8.28 13.73
C THR A 27 -9.80 8.10 14.82
N GLU A 28 -9.42 7.63 16.00
CA GLU A 28 -10.32 7.49 17.15
C GLU A 28 -10.95 8.82 17.57
N ARG A 29 -10.21 9.93 17.55
CA ARG A 29 -10.74 11.27 17.83
C ARG A 29 -11.72 11.74 16.74
N ILE A 30 -11.43 11.44 15.48
CA ILE A 30 -12.36 11.71 14.37
C ILE A 30 -13.67 10.95 14.59
N LEU A 31 -13.62 9.67 14.93
CA LEU A 31 -14.81 8.87 15.20
C LEU A 31 -15.60 9.38 16.40
N TYR A 32 -14.93 9.82 17.45
CA TYR A 32 -15.54 10.40 18.62
C TYR A 32 -16.30 11.71 18.28
N TYR A 33 -15.64 12.67 17.64
CA TYR A 33 -16.27 13.95 17.29
C TYR A 33 -17.36 13.85 16.24
N THR A 34 -17.34 12.83 15.41
CA THR A 34 -18.42 12.53 14.45
C THR A 34 -19.55 11.69 15.04
N GLY A 35 -19.51 11.40 16.35
CA GLY A 35 -20.56 10.67 17.07
C GLY A 35 -20.64 9.17 16.73
N LYS A 36 -19.61 8.61 16.11
CA LYS A 36 -19.57 7.16 15.79
C LYS A 36 -19.03 6.31 16.95
N SER A 37 -18.25 6.89 17.83
CA SER A 37 -17.83 6.26 19.09
C SER A 37 -18.37 7.05 20.28
N HIS A 38 -18.87 6.36 21.29
CA HIS A 38 -19.36 6.97 22.53
C HIS A 38 -18.26 7.13 23.58
N LYS A 39 -17.12 6.48 23.38
CA LYS A 39 -15.93 6.56 24.23
C LYS A 39 -14.72 6.84 23.37
N ILE A 40 -13.78 7.59 23.91
CA ILE A 40 -12.48 7.76 23.32
C ILE A 40 -11.70 6.45 23.54
N GLY A 41 -11.38 5.73 22.44
CA GLY A 41 -10.49 4.58 22.48
C GLY A 41 -9.04 5.03 22.67
N GLU A 42 -8.36 4.52 23.70
CA GLU A 42 -6.93 4.76 23.90
C GLU A 42 -6.15 3.54 23.40
N VAL A 43 -5.15 3.79 22.55
CA VAL A 43 -4.32 2.73 21.95
C VAL A 43 -3.56 1.95 23.02
N HIS A 44 -3.05 2.65 24.04
CA HIS A 44 -2.29 2.04 25.13
C HIS A 44 -3.13 1.12 26.04
N ASP A 45 -4.44 1.31 26.06
CA ASP A 45 -5.36 0.48 26.84
C ASP A 45 -5.97 -0.67 26.00
N GLY A 46 -5.55 -0.83 24.73
CA GLY A 46 -6.10 -1.80 23.79
C GLY A 46 -7.59 -1.56 23.47
N ALA A 47 -8.07 -0.33 23.66
CA ALA A 47 -9.47 0.05 23.51
C ALA A 47 -9.78 0.76 22.19
N ALA A 48 -8.81 0.82 21.26
CA ALA A 48 -8.97 1.47 19.96
C ALA A 48 -9.96 0.67 19.08
N THR A 49 -10.94 1.37 18.54
CA THR A 49 -12.04 0.78 17.76
C THR A 49 -11.59 0.30 16.39
N MET A 50 -10.59 0.96 15.80
CA MET A 50 -10.07 0.64 14.47
C MET A 50 -9.05 -0.51 14.50
N ASP A 51 -8.33 -0.71 15.58
CA ASP A 51 -7.42 -1.84 15.78
C ASP A 51 -8.23 -3.03 16.34
N TRP A 52 -8.93 -3.73 15.46
CA TRP A 52 -9.88 -4.79 15.84
C TRP A 52 -9.23 -6.16 16.08
N MET A 53 -8.01 -6.36 15.60
CA MET A 53 -7.27 -7.60 15.84
C MET A 53 -6.57 -7.57 17.21
N GLU A 54 -6.61 -8.69 17.94
CA GLU A 54 -5.89 -8.82 19.22
C GLU A 54 -4.40 -8.47 19.06
N GLN A 55 -3.79 -8.87 17.96
CA GLN A 55 -2.38 -8.58 17.64
C GLN A 55 -2.10 -7.09 17.43
N GLU A 56 -3.03 -6.34 16.84
CA GLU A 56 -2.93 -4.88 16.70
C GLU A 56 -2.96 -4.22 18.07
N GLN A 57 -3.88 -4.66 18.93
CA GLN A 57 -4.03 -4.15 20.30
C GLN A 57 -2.82 -4.49 21.17
N GLU A 58 -2.33 -5.73 21.11
CA GLU A 58 -1.18 -6.17 21.91
C GLU A 58 0.12 -5.48 21.48
N ARG A 59 0.31 -5.24 20.19
CA ARG A 59 1.53 -4.65 19.61
C ARG A 59 1.46 -3.13 19.48
N GLY A 60 0.28 -2.53 19.59
CA GLY A 60 0.05 -1.10 19.40
C GLY A 60 0.28 -0.61 17.98
N ILE A 61 0.18 -1.49 16.97
CA ILE A 61 0.40 -1.18 15.55
C ILE A 61 -0.80 -1.62 14.73
N THR A 62 -1.17 -0.85 13.70
CA THR A 62 -2.17 -1.27 12.72
C THR A 62 -1.51 -2.23 11.74
N ILE A 63 -2.09 -3.42 11.58
CA ILE A 63 -1.61 -4.48 10.69
C ILE A 63 -2.44 -4.50 9.41
N THR A 64 -3.77 -4.42 9.56
CA THR A 64 -4.69 -4.44 8.42
C THR A 64 -5.42 -3.12 8.28
N SER A 65 -5.68 -2.70 7.04
CA SER A 65 -6.50 -1.51 6.81
C SER A 65 -7.94 -1.74 7.27
N ALA A 66 -8.48 -0.80 8.03
CA ALA A 66 -9.89 -0.79 8.46
C ALA A 66 -10.64 0.33 7.74
N ALA A 67 -11.86 0.02 7.28
CA ALA A 67 -12.71 1.02 6.63
C ALA A 67 -13.88 1.39 7.52
N THR A 68 -14.16 2.67 7.67
CA THR A 68 -15.29 3.18 8.43
C THR A 68 -15.93 4.38 7.77
N THR A 69 -17.21 4.60 8.06
CA THR A 69 -17.97 5.76 7.55
C THR A 69 -18.40 6.64 8.69
N CYS A 70 -18.15 7.93 8.57
CA CYS A 70 -18.63 8.95 9.50
C CYS A 70 -19.21 10.16 8.76
N PHE A 71 -19.78 11.12 9.50
CA PHE A 71 -20.45 12.29 8.93
C PHE A 71 -19.97 13.56 9.62
N TRP A 72 -19.67 14.59 8.83
CA TRP A 72 -19.23 15.89 9.34
C TRP A 72 -19.75 17.02 8.43
N LYS A 73 -20.42 18.03 9.00
CA LYS A 73 -20.93 19.19 8.27
C LYS A 73 -21.63 18.82 6.95
N ASP A 74 -22.64 17.96 7.01
CA ASP A 74 -23.39 17.48 5.82
C ASP A 74 -22.51 16.78 4.75
N HIS A 75 -21.38 16.22 5.16
CA HIS A 75 -20.52 15.39 4.31
C HIS A 75 -20.45 13.97 4.85
N ARG A 76 -20.41 13.02 3.93
CA ARG A 76 -20.10 11.63 4.22
C ARG A 76 -18.60 11.40 4.02
N ILE A 77 -17.92 10.99 5.08
CA ILE A 77 -16.49 10.73 5.08
C ILE A 77 -16.29 9.22 5.26
N ASN A 78 -15.72 8.57 4.25
CA ASN A 78 -15.25 7.20 4.35
C ASN A 78 -13.76 7.26 4.65
N ILE A 79 -13.35 6.65 5.75
CA ILE A 79 -11.96 6.63 6.22
C ILE A 79 -11.42 5.22 6.04
N ILE A 80 -10.27 5.09 5.40
CA ILE A 80 -9.47 3.87 5.40
C ILE A 80 -8.24 4.14 6.25
N ASP A 81 -8.15 3.45 7.37
CA ASP A 81 -6.97 3.48 8.24
C ASP A 81 -5.90 2.53 7.68
N THR A 82 -4.72 3.04 7.34
CA THR A 82 -3.68 2.27 6.67
C THR A 82 -2.58 1.87 7.65
N PRO A 83 -1.96 0.67 7.51
CA PRO A 83 -0.81 0.32 8.32
C PRO A 83 0.34 1.31 8.16
N GLY A 84 1.13 1.47 9.21
CA GLY A 84 2.34 2.31 9.19
C GLY A 84 3.64 1.51 9.07
N HIS A 85 3.59 0.16 9.11
CA HIS A 85 4.77 -0.70 9.09
C HIS A 85 5.12 -1.14 7.67
N VAL A 86 6.41 -1.22 7.37
CA VAL A 86 6.93 -1.54 6.02
C VAL A 86 6.58 -2.93 5.53
N ASP A 87 6.45 -3.91 6.42
CA ASP A 87 6.05 -5.26 6.04
C ASP A 87 4.61 -5.31 5.47
N PHE A 88 3.82 -4.24 5.70
CA PHE A 88 2.45 -4.07 5.24
C PHE A 88 2.30 -2.98 4.16
N THR A 89 3.37 -2.66 3.46
CA THR A 89 3.39 -1.66 2.36
C THR A 89 2.28 -1.90 1.34
N ILE A 90 1.96 -3.16 1.08
CA ILE A 90 0.89 -3.55 0.16
C ILE A 90 -0.51 -3.12 0.63
N GLU A 91 -0.77 -3.14 1.94
CA GLU A 91 -2.03 -2.64 2.50
C GLU A 91 -2.17 -1.12 2.27
N VAL A 92 -1.05 -0.40 2.35
CA VAL A 92 -1.00 1.04 2.04
C VAL A 92 -1.28 1.27 0.56
N GLU A 93 -0.62 0.55 -0.35
CA GLU A 93 -0.84 0.69 -1.80
C GLU A 93 -2.28 0.38 -2.22
N ARG A 94 -2.85 -0.70 -1.70
CA ARG A 94 -4.27 -1.05 -1.94
C ARG A 94 -5.20 0.08 -1.53
N SER A 95 -4.96 0.63 -0.36
CA SER A 95 -5.77 1.72 0.18
C SER A 95 -5.63 2.98 -0.67
N LEU A 96 -4.41 3.39 -1.00
CA LEU A 96 -4.14 4.59 -1.79
C LEU A 96 -4.78 4.53 -3.19
N LYS A 97 -4.86 3.34 -3.80
CA LYS A 97 -5.46 3.18 -5.13
C LYS A 97 -6.97 3.45 -5.17
N VAL A 98 -7.65 3.32 -4.05
CA VAL A 98 -9.11 3.49 -3.95
C VAL A 98 -9.53 4.77 -3.23
N LEU A 99 -8.58 5.54 -2.73
CA LEU A 99 -8.81 6.80 -2.04
C LEU A 99 -8.84 7.97 -3.02
N ASP A 100 -9.64 8.98 -2.67
CA ASP A 100 -9.69 10.23 -3.40
C ASP A 100 -8.71 11.26 -2.80
N GLY A 101 -8.45 11.18 -1.50
CA GLY A 101 -7.52 12.06 -0.79
C GLY A 101 -6.92 11.39 0.44
N ALA A 102 -5.94 12.02 1.08
CA ALA A 102 -5.29 11.49 2.26
C ALA A 102 -4.97 12.57 3.30
N VAL A 103 -4.88 12.13 4.56
CA VAL A 103 -4.32 12.89 5.68
C VAL A 103 -2.99 12.27 6.07
N ALA A 104 -1.90 13.01 5.91
CA ALA A 104 -0.57 12.61 6.32
C ALA A 104 -0.30 13.12 7.74
N VAL A 105 -0.18 12.22 8.71
CA VAL A 105 0.08 12.55 10.11
C VAL A 105 1.56 12.42 10.40
N PHE A 106 2.18 13.52 10.89
CA PHE A 106 3.58 13.58 11.28
C PHE A 106 3.71 13.74 12.80
N ASP A 107 4.77 13.18 13.36
CA ASP A 107 5.11 13.39 14.76
C ASP A 107 5.83 14.74 14.93
N GLY A 108 5.33 15.62 15.77
CA GLY A 108 5.94 16.94 16.03
C GLY A 108 7.33 16.88 16.63
N VAL A 109 7.72 15.74 17.23
CA VAL A 109 9.06 15.51 17.80
C VAL A 109 9.98 14.86 16.78
N ALA A 110 9.56 13.78 16.11
CA ALA A 110 10.38 13.06 15.15
C ALA A 110 10.41 13.74 13.76
N GLY A 111 9.33 14.40 13.37
CA GLY A 111 9.20 15.04 12.06
C GLY A 111 8.92 14.03 10.95
N VAL A 112 9.60 14.20 9.81
CA VAL A 112 9.51 13.26 8.68
C VAL A 112 10.48 12.12 8.91
N GLU A 113 9.95 10.91 8.98
CA GLU A 113 10.69 9.66 9.10
C GLU A 113 10.70 8.89 7.77
N PRO A 114 11.57 7.88 7.59
CA PRO A 114 11.71 7.14 6.35
C PRO A 114 10.42 6.47 5.87
N GLN A 115 9.64 5.94 6.82
CA GLN A 115 8.34 5.36 6.50
C GLN A 115 7.38 6.43 5.94
N SER A 116 7.45 7.66 6.47
CA SER A 116 6.69 8.80 5.94
C SER A 116 7.06 9.07 4.48
N GLU A 117 8.36 9.03 4.14
CA GLU A 117 8.84 9.23 2.76
C GLU A 117 8.34 8.13 1.82
N THR A 118 8.34 6.88 2.28
CA THR A 118 7.86 5.76 1.48
C THR A 118 6.37 5.88 1.17
N VAL A 119 5.55 6.12 2.20
CA VAL A 119 4.09 6.29 2.02
C VAL A 119 3.79 7.54 1.19
N TRP A 120 4.58 8.60 1.35
CA TRP A 120 4.46 9.82 0.55
C TRP A 120 4.71 9.56 -0.94
N ARG A 121 5.80 8.85 -1.29
CA ARG A 121 6.09 8.45 -2.68
C ARG A 121 5.02 7.56 -3.29
N GLN A 122 4.44 6.66 -2.50
CA GLN A 122 3.30 5.86 -2.95
C GLN A 122 2.08 6.74 -3.24
N ALA A 123 1.78 7.71 -2.38
CA ALA A 123 0.69 8.65 -2.62
C ALA A 123 0.95 9.53 -3.87
N ASP A 124 2.21 9.87 -4.19
CA ASP A 124 2.58 10.54 -5.44
C ASP A 124 2.37 9.64 -6.65
N LYS A 125 2.78 8.35 -6.58
CA LYS A 125 2.55 7.35 -7.63
C LYS A 125 1.08 7.27 -8.03
N TYR A 126 0.18 7.29 -7.05
CA TYR A 126 -1.27 7.21 -7.28
C TYR A 126 -1.95 8.57 -7.42
N LYS A 127 -1.18 9.66 -7.43
CA LYS A 127 -1.69 11.04 -7.54
C LYS A 127 -2.81 11.33 -6.55
N VAL A 128 -2.60 11.01 -5.27
CA VAL A 128 -3.57 11.24 -4.19
C VAL A 128 -3.31 12.59 -3.55
N PRO A 129 -4.22 13.58 -3.70
CA PRO A 129 -4.15 14.86 -2.99
C PRO A 129 -4.17 14.65 -1.48
N ARG A 130 -3.41 15.47 -0.76
CA ARG A 130 -3.25 15.28 0.68
C ARG A 130 -3.15 16.56 1.46
N ILE A 131 -3.48 16.47 2.73
CA ILE A 131 -3.22 17.48 3.75
C ILE A 131 -2.32 16.89 4.83
N CYS A 132 -1.49 17.70 5.46
CA CYS A 132 -0.60 17.30 6.53
C CYS A 132 -1.18 17.70 7.89
N PHE A 133 -1.00 16.84 8.88
CA PHE A 133 -1.32 17.11 10.26
C PHE A 133 -0.10 16.83 11.16
N VAL A 134 0.53 17.89 11.65
CA VAL A 134 1.64 17.78 12.60
C VAL A 134 1.07 17.58 14.00
N ASN A 135 1.14 16.33 14.46
CA ASN A 135 0.55 15.83 15.70
C ASN A 135 1.57 15.87 16.85
N LYS A 136 1.10 15.60 18.05
CA LYS A 136 1.90 15.47 19.28
C LYS A 136 2.67 16.74 19.68
N LEU A 137 2.15 17.92 19.39
CA LEU A 137 2.78 19.16 19.82
C LEU A 137 2.76 19.38 21.34
N ASP A 138 2.10 18.51 22.10
CA ASP A 138 2.10 18.45 23.55
C ASP A 138 3.33 17.75 24.14
N ARG A 139 4.13 17.07 23.31
CA ARG A 139 5.31 16.32 23.76
C ARG A 139 6.55 17.21 23.85
N THR A 140 7.42 16.89 24.83
CA THR A 140 8.71 17.56 24.98
C THR A 140 9.60 17.38 23.74
N GLY A 141 10.16 18.47 23.24
CA GLY A 141 10.96 18.51 22.02
C GLY A 141 10.15 18.64 20.74
N ALA A 142 8.83 18.83 20.82
CA ALA A 142 8.01 19.08 19.64
C ALA A 142 8.32 20.47 19.03
N ASP A 143 8.47 20.49 17.70
CA ASP A 143 8.73 21.71 16.93
C ASP A 143 7.98 21.67 15.60
N PHE A 144 6.95 22.49 15.50
CA PHE A 144 6.09 22.58 14.32
C PHE A 144 6.84 23.05 13.08
N PHE A 145 7.63 24.13 13.22
CA PHE A 145 8.29 24.74 12.06
C PHE A 145 9.40 23.85 11.51
N ARG A 146 10.14 23.17 12.37
CA ARG A 146 11.09 22.14 11.95
C ARG A 146 10.41 21.02 11.15
N CYS A 147 9.22 20.57 11.56
CA CYS A 147 8.46 19.58 10.80
C CYS A 147 8.06 20.11 9.42
N VAL A 148 7.64 21.38 9.33
CA VAL A 148 7.31 22.04 8.05
C VAL A 148 8.53 22.09 7.13
N ASP A 149 9.69 22.46 7.65
CA ASP A 149 10.95 22.47 6.90
C ASP A 149 11.32 21.04 6.41
N MET A 150 11.17 20.04 7.28
CA MET A 150 11.41 18.64 6.89
C MET A 150 10.45 18.14 5.80
N ILE A 151 9.18 18.55 5.82
CA ILE A 151 8.23 18.24 4.75
C ILE A 151 8.72 18.81 3.42
N LYS A 152 9.22 20.04 3.42
CA LYS A 152 9.80 20.69 2.25
C LYS A 152 11.06 19.96 1.76
N ASP A 153 12.04 19.77 2.65
CA ASP A 153 13.38 19.34 2.28
C ASP A 153 13.46 17.84 1.95
N ARG A 154 12.67 16.99 2.64
CA ARG A 154 12.74 15.54 2.48
C ARG A 154 11.69 14.98 1.53
N LEU A 155 10.49 15.56 1.54
CA LEU A 155 9.40 15.08 0.69
C LEU A 155 9.35 15.85 -0.65
N GLY A 156 10.15 16.92 -0.79
CA GLY A 156 10.12 17.77 -1.98
C GLY A 156 8.78 18.49 -2.18
N ALA A 157 7.95 18.58 -1.14
CA ALA A 157 6.64 19.19 -1.19
C ALA A 157 6.75 20.72 -0.97
N LYS A 158 5.73 21.47 -1.42
CA LYS A 158 5.55 22.88 -1.07
C LYS A 158 4.52 22.96 0.08
N PRO A 159 4.94 23.01 1.36
CA PRO A 159 3.99 23.09 2.47
C PRO A 159 3.33 24.46 2.50
N LEU A 160 2.01 24.46 2.66
CA LEU A 160 1.22 25.67 2.89
C LEU A 160 0.74 25.68 4.34
N VAL A 161 1.35 26.48 5.17
CA VAL A 161 1.01 26.56 6.60
C VAL A 161 -0.37 27.18 6.77
N MET A 162 -1.30 26.39 7.34
CA MET A 162 -2.69 26.80 7.56
C MET A 162 -2.94 27.32 8.99
N GLN A 163 -2.09 26.87 9.93
CA GLN A 163 -2.27 27.14 11.35
C GLN A 163 -0.92 27.36 12.03
N ILE A 164 -0.94 28.22 13.05
CA ILE A 164 0.20 28.44 13.96
C ILE A 164 -0.20 27.89 15.34
N PRO A 165 0.64 27.07 16.00
CA PRO A 165 0.34 26.59 17.33
C PRO A 165 0.37 27.73 18.37
N ILE A 166 -0.57 27.70 19.33
CA ILE A 166 -0.59 28.57 20.50
C ILE A 166 0.00 27.82 21.67
N GLY A 167 1.27 28.09 21.98
CA GLY A 167 2.06 27.32 22.94
C GLY A 167 2.55 26.00 22.33
N ILE A 168 3.48 25.37 23.00
CA ILE A 168 4.08 24.07 22.66
C ILE A 168 4.23 23.23 23.92
N GLU A 169 4.41 21.93 23.77
CA GLU A 169 4.59 20.98 24.88
C GLU A 169 3.44 21.10 25.92
N ALA A 170 3.78 21.22 27.19
CA ALA A 170 2.81 21.35 28.26
C ALA A 170 1.96 22.65 28.18
N SER A 171 2.44 23.68 27.47
CA SER A 171 1.77 24.95 27.27
C SER A 171 0.85 25.00 26.05
N LEU A 172 0.71 23.92 25.29
CA LEU A 172 -0.14 23.88 24.10
C LEU A 172 -1.60 24.17 24.48
N GLN A 173 -2.17 25.27 24.01
CA GLN A 173 -3.53 25.70 24.29
C GLN A 173 -4.45 25.56 23.08
N GLY A 174 -3.92 25.81 21.88
CA GLY A 174 -4.72 25.86 20.68
C GLY A 174 -3.93 26.15 19.43
N VAL A 175 -4.61 26.70 18.43
CA VAL A 175 -4.03 27.08 17.13
C VAL A 175 -4.58 28.43 16.66
N VAL A 176 -3.79 29.17 15.91
CA VAL A 176 -4.25 30.32 15.13
C VAL A 176 -4.64 29.84 13.74
N ASP A 177 -5.87 30.04 13.34
CA ASP A 177 -6.36 29.78 11.98
C ASP A 177 -5.98 30.96 11.06
N LEU A 178 -5.06 30.71 10.15
CA LEU A 178 -4.56 31.72 9.21
C LEU A 178 -5.57 32.09 8.11
N VAL A 179 -6.55 31.25 7.83
CA VAL A 179 -7.60 31.56 6.83
C VAL A 179 -8.60 32.55 7.38
N ARG A 180 -9.01 32.38 8.65
CA ARG A 180 -9.98 33.25 9.32
C ARG A 180 -9.36 34.33 10.19
N MET A 181 -8.06 34.26 10.44
CA MET A 181 -7.32 35.15 11.34
C MET A 181 -7.93 35.18 12.75
N LYS A 182 -8.19 34.00 13.31
CA LYS A 182 -8.71 33.81 14.67
C LYS A 182 -7.91 32.76 15.43
N ALA A 183 -7.79 32.97 16.73
CA ALA A 183 -7.25 31.96 17.64
C ALA A 183 -8.35 31.02 18.09
N ILE A 184 -8.08 29.71 18.02
CA ILE A 184 -8.96 28.64 18.47
C ILE A 184 -8.29 28.01 19.70
N VAL A 185 -8.92 28.13 20.87
CA VAL A 185 -8.40 27.66 22.15
C VAL A 185 -9.36 26.62 22.74
N TRP A 186 -8.85 25.42 23.04
CA TRP A 186 -9.66 24.36 23.64
C TRP A 186 -9.69 24.43 25.17
N LYS A 187 -10.86 24.13 25.74
CA LYS A 187 -11.02 23.94 27.18
C LYS A 187 -10.58 22.52 27.56
N ASN A 188 -9.82 22.37 28.63
CA ASN A 188 -9.30 21.05 29.03
C ASN A 188 -10.37 20.17 29.70
N GLU A 189 -11.50 20.72 30.09
CA GLU A 189 -12.52 20.05 30.93
C GLU A 189 -13.51 19.17 30.16
N ASP A 190 -13.67 19.38 28.84
CA ASP A 190 -14.75 18.77 28.04
C ASP A 190 -14.23 17.79 26.96
N LEU A 191 -13.12 17.11 27.19
CA LEU A 191 -12.51 16.19 26.20
C LEU A 191 -12.35 16.84 24.81
N GLY A 192 -12.13 18.17 24.77
CA GLY A 192 -11.97 18.93 23.53
C GLY A 192 -13.27 19.17 22.73
N ALA A 193 -14.44 18.89 23.29
CA ALA A 193 -15.72 19.11 22.62
C ALA A 193 -16.04 20.60 22.42
N ALA A 194 -15.57 21.46 23.37
CA ALA A 194 -15.78 22.89 23.32
C ALA A 194 -14.46 23.65 23.11
N TRP A 195 -14.51 24.65 22.26
CA TRP A 195 -13.41 25.61 22.05
C TRP A 195 -13.96 27.04 22.04
N GLU A 196 -13.08 27.99 22.23
CA GLU A 196 -13.38 29.42 22.15
C GLU A 196 -12.59 30.04 21.01
N GLU A 197 -13.26 30.87 20.22
CA GLU A 197 -12.59 31.76 19.27
C GLU A 197 -12.17 33.04 19.98
N LYS A 198 -10.91 33.39 19.88
CA LYS A 198 -10.29 34.57 20.50
C LYS A 198 -9.52 35.38 19.49
N ASP A 199 -9.16 36.58 19.88
CA ASP A 199 -8.21 37.35 19.12
C ASP A 199 -6.81 36.74 19.22
N ILE A 200 -6.01 36.96 18.19
CA ILE A 200 -4.67 36.41 18.09
C ILE A 200 -3.79 36.99 19.22
N PRO A 201 -3.09 36.14 19.98
CA PRO A 201 -2.16 36.59 21.01
C PRO A 201 -1.12 37.56 20.47
N ALA A 202 -0.81 38.63 21.23
CA ALA A 202 0.07 39.70 20.76
C ALA A 202 1.50 39.23 20.43
N ASP A 203 1.98 38.21 21.15
CA ASP A 203 3.28 37.59 20.95
C ASP A 203 3.37 36.73 19.69
N LEU A 204 2.22 36.27 19.16
CA LEU A 204 2.15 35.50 17.92
C LEU A 204 1.79 36.35 16.69
N LYS A 205 1.54 37.65 16.87
CA LYS A 205 1.04 38.48 15.78
C LYS A 205 2.01 38.58 14.60
N GLU A 206 3.28 38.81 14.87
CA GLU A 206 4.31 38.96 13.83
C GLU A 206 4.46 37.69 12.98
N ILE A 207 4.58 36.54 13.63
CA ILE A 207 4.70 35.24 12.92
C ILE A 207 3.41 34.90 12.19
N THR A 208 2.26 35.22 12.76
CA THR A 208 0.95 35.01 12.13
C THR A 208 0.82 35.86 10.88
N ASP A 209 1.15 37.14 10.93
CA ASP A 209 1.07 38.05 9.78
C ASP A 209 2.01 37.59 8.66
N LYS A 210 3.21 37.14 8.99
CA LYS A 210 4.16 36.57 8.03
C LYS A 210 3.56 35.35 7.31
N TYR A 211 3.13 34.33 8.04
CA TYR A 211 2.59 33.11 7.43
C TYR A 211 1.23 33.32 6.75
N ARG A 212 0.43 34.29 7.23
CA ARG A 212 -0.80 34.73 6.54
C ARG A 212 -0.47 35.30 5.18
N GLN A 213 0.53 36.15 5.08
CA GLN A 213 0.98 36.72 3.81
C GLN A 213 1.44 35.62 2.85
N GLU A 214 2.32 34.72 3.27
CA GLU A 214 2.78 33.59 2.48
C GLU A 214 1.62 32.70 1.98
N LEU A 215 0.63 32.45 2.86
CA LEU A 215 -0.55 31.67 2.54
C LEU A 215 -1.40 32.35 1.46
N VAL A 216 -1.67 33.65 1.60
CA VAL A 216 -2.48 34.39 0.63
C VAL A 216 -1.76 34.47 -0.71
N GLU A 217 -0.49 34.86 -0.73
CA GLU A 217 0.33 34.96 -1.95
C GLU A 217 0.35 33.63 -2.71
N THR A 218 0.60 32.53 -2.02
CA THR A 218 0.61 31.20 -2.64
C THR A 218 -0.76 30.76 -3.12
N ALA A 219 -1.83 31.04 -2.38
CA ALA A 219 -3.15 30.58 -2.73
C ALA A 219 -3.75 31.35 -3.91
N VAL A 220 -3.58 32.69 -3.98
CA VAL A 220 -4.15 33.51 -5.05
C VAL A 220 -3.53 33.24 -6.41
N GLU A 221 -2.35 32.61 -6.49
CA GLU A 221 -1.75 32.11 -7.75
C GLU A 221 -2.71 31.18 -8.50
N GLN A 222 -3.68 30.57 -7.82
CA GLN A 222 -4.66 29.66 -8.40
C GLN A 222 -5.83 30.36 -9.13
N ASP A 223 -5.98 31.69 -8.98
CA ASP A 223 -7.07 32.47 -9.59
C ASP A 223 -6.59 33.85 -10.01
N GLU A 224 -6.53 34.11 -11.32
CA GLU A 224 -6.02 35.36 -11.89
C GLU A 224 -6.75 36.62 -11.36
N LYS A 225 -8.06 36.55 -11.13
CA LYS A 225 -8.83 37.69 -10.63
C LYS A 225 -8.53 38.00 -9.17
N LEU A 226 -8.39 36.94 -8.34
CA LEU A 226 -8.05 37.12 -6.94
C LEU A 226 -6.59 37.57 -6.78
N MET A 227 -5.72 37.14 -7.67
CA MET A 227 -4.33 37.59 -7.73
C MET A 227 -4.29 39.12 -8.08
N GLU A 228 -5.07 39.55 -9.06
CA GLU A 228 -5.19 40.98 -9.42
C GLU A 228 -5.74 41.82 -8.25
N SER A 229 -6.82 41.35 -7.59
CA SER A 229 -7.36 41.99 -6.39
C SER A 229 -6.33 42.11 -5.26
N TYR A 230 -5.56 41.04 -5.02
CA TYR A 230 -4.48 41.04 -4.02
C TYR A 230 -3.38 42.05 -4.34
N LEU A 231 -2.94 42.12 -5.61
CA LEU A 231 -1.93 43.07 -6.08
C LEU A 231 -2.41 44.54 -5.99
N ASN A 232 -3.74 44.77 -6.11
CA ASN A 232 -4.37 46.06 -5.91
C ASN A 232 -4.57 46.45 -4.42
N GLY A 233 -4.14 45.55 -3.49
CA GLY A 233 -4.25 45.79 -2.04
C GLY A 233 -5.64 45.51 -1.45
N GLU A 234 -6.49 44.78 -2.18
CA GLU A 234 -7.79 44.35 -1.66
C GLU A 234 -7.65 43.15 -0.72
N GLU A 235 -8.46 43.15 0.34
CA GLU A 235 -8.47 42.00 1.27
C GLU A 235 -9.19 40.80 0.65
N ILE A 236 -8.53 39.64 0.60
CA ILE A 236 -9.09 38.39 0.09
C ILE A 236 -9.99 37.76 1.16
N LYS A 237 -11.25 37.50 0.82
CA LYS A 237 -12.22 36.89 1.71
C LYS A 237 -11.86 35.42 2.01
N ALA A 238 -12.18 34.95 3.22
CA ALA A 238 -11.88 33.60 3.66
C ALA A 238 -12.47 32.51 2.73
N ASP A 239 -13.70 32.71 2.20
CA ASP A 239 -14.35 31.73 1.33
C ASP A 239 -13.65 31.61 -0.04
N ASP A 240 -13.17 32.74 -0.59
CA ASP A 240 -12.45 32.73 -1.87
C ASP A 240 -11.03 32.17 -1.68
N LEU A 241 -10.41 32.48 -0.56
CA LEU A 241 -9.13 31.88 -0.17
C LEU A 241 -9.23 30.35 -0.04
N LYS A 242 -10.31 29.84 0.59
CA LYS A 242 -10.56 28.39 0.68
C LYS A 242 -10.69 27.72 -0.69
N LYS A 243 -11.36 28.37 -1.65
CA LYS A 243 -11.47 27.86 -3.03
C LYS A 243 -10.10 27.75 -3.70
N CYS A 244 -9.25 28.77 -3.55
CA CYS A 244 -7.90 28.76 -4.08
C CYS A 244 -7.06 27.67 -3.42
N ILE A 245 -7.11 27.54 -2.10
CA ILE A 245 -6.39 26.49 -1.36
C ILE A 245 -6.84 25.11 -1.83
N ARG A 246 -8.15 24.88 -1.96
CA ARG A 246 -8.67 23.63 -2.52
C ARG A 246 -8.12 23.35 -3.91
N LYS A 247 -8.15 24.32 -4.81
CA LYS A 247 -7.66 24.18 -6.18
C LYS A 247 -6.18 23.79 -6.21
N GLY A 248 -5.33 24.48 -5.46
CA GLY A 248 -3.90 24.19 -5.38
C GLY A 248 -3.58 22.85 -4.69
N CYS A 249 -4.39 22.43 -3.73
CA CYS A 249 -4.28 21.11 -3.12
C CYS A 249 -4.62 19.99 -4.14
N LEU A 250 -5.66 20.17 -4.94
CA LEU A 250 -6.10 19.21 -5.96
C LEU A 250 -5.14 19.15 -7.17
N SER A 251 -4.49 20.25 -7.53
CA SER A 251 -3.49 20.32 -8.60
C SER A 251 -2.08 19.92 -8.16
N PHE A 252 -1.88 19.60 -6.89
CA PHE A 252 -0.56 19.26 -6.29
C PHE A 252 0.45 20.40 -6.27
N ASP A 253 0.01 21.64 -6.37
CA ASP A 253 0.91 22.81 -6.34
C ASP A 253 1.48 23.06 -4.96
N PHE A 254 0.71 22.72 -3.92
CA PHE A 254 1.12 22.79 -2.52
C PHE A 254 0.31 21.84 -1.64
N VAL A 255 0.76 21.65 -0.41
CA VAL A 255 0.11 20.77 0.57
C VAL A 255 -0.25 21.57 1.81
N PRO A 256 -1.55 21.69 2.16
CA PRO A 256 -1.98 22.35 3.39
C PRO A 256 -1.45 21.62 4.63
N VAL A 257 -0.87 22.38 5.59
CA VAL A 257 -0.31 21.85 6.83
C VAL A 257 -1.08 22.41 8.03
N LEU A 258 -1.69 21.50 8.78
CA LEU A 258 -2.39 21.77 10.03
C LEU A 258 -1.60 21.20 11.21
N THR A 259 -2.02 21.55 12.42
CA THR A 259 -1.29 21.13 13.61
C THR A 259 -2.19 20.91 14.82
N GLY A 260 -1.68 20.16 15.81
CA GLY A 260 -2.40 19.91 17.05
C GLY A 260 -1.80 18.79 17.90
N SER A 261 -2.63 18.27 18.78
CA SER A 261 -2.39 17.06 19.55
C SER A 261 -3.67 16.24 19.65
N ALA A 262 -3.73 15.14 18.91
CA ALA A 262 -4.88 14.22 18.98
C ALA A 262 -5.06 13.66 20.39
N PHE A 263 -3.98 13.32 21.09
CA PHE A 263 -4.02 12.82 22.45
C PHE A 263 -4.61 13.83 23.44
N LYS A 264 -4.29 15.10 23.28
CA LYS A 264 -4.83 16.21 24.08
C LYS A 264 -6.15 16.76 23.54
N ASN A 265 -6.74 16.12 22.54
CA ASN A 265 -8.01 16.53 21.94
C ASN A 265 -8.01 17.95 21.35
N LYS A 266 -6.89 18.38 20.77
CA LYS A 266 -6.72 19.72 20.22
C LYS A 266 -6.36 19.66 18.73
N GLY A 267 -7.08 20.39 17.88
CA GLY A 267 -6.81 20.51 16.45
C GLY A 267 -7.54 19.51 15.55
N VAL A 268 -8.27 18.52 16.08
CA VAL A 268 -8.92 17.48 15.26
C VAL A 268 -10.17 17.98 14.53
N GLN A 269 -10.97 18.84 15.16
CA GLN A 269 -12.14 19.41 14.47
C GLN A 269 -11.73 20.33 13.30
N PRO A 270 -10.75 21.24 13.43
CA PRO A 270 -10.20 21.95 12.27
C PRO A 270 -9.60 21.03 11.19
N LEU A 271 -9.04 19.88 11.57
CA LEU A 271 -8.59 18.87 10.61
C LEU A 271 -9.77 18.29 9.82
N LEU A 272 -10.88 17.95 10.49
CA LEU A 272 -12.12 17.51 9.83
C LEU A 272 -12.69 18.59 8.90
N ASP A 273 -12.65 19.86 9.30
CA ASP A 273 -13.03 20.98 8.45
C ASP A 273 -12.15 21.06 7.21
N ALA A 274 -10.83 20.90 7.36
CA ALA A 274 -9.89 20.90 6.25
C ALA A 274 -10.10 19.70 5.29
N VAL A 275 -10.45 18.54 5.80
CA VAL A 275 -10.83 17.38 4.97
C VAL A 275 -12.02 17.72 4.08
N VAL A 276 -13.05 18.35 4.64
CA VAL A 276 -14.24 18.78 3.89
C VAL A 276 -13.92 19.89 2.90
N ASP A 277 -13.15 20.89 3.32
CA ASP A 277 -12.88 22.09 2.55
C ASP A 277 -11.87 21.87 1.41
N TYR A 278 -10.83 21.04 1.61
CA TYR A 278 -9.66 20.98 0.72
C TYR A 278 -9.46 19.65 0.00
N LEU A 279 -9.89 18.50 0.56
CA LEU A 279 -9.73 17.21 -0.10
C LEU A 279 -10.82 16.94 -1.16
N PRO A 280 -10.51 16.15 -2.20
CA PRO A 280 -11.43 15.93 -3.30
C PRO A 280 -12.65 15.08 -2.92
N SER A 281 -13.72 15.30 -3.67
CA SER A 281 -14.83 14.37 -3.81
C SER A 281 -14.64 13.50 -5.06
N PRO A 282 -15.40 12.41 -5.24
CA PRO A 282 -15.38 11.66 -6.49
C PRO A 282 -15.70 12.49 -7.74
N VAL A 283 -16.48 13.58 -7.58
CA VAL A 283 -16.77 14.51 -8.68
C VAL A 283 -15.52 15.26 -9.15
N ASP A 284 -14.64 15.64 -8.22
CA ASP A 284 -13.38 16.33 -8.55
C ASP A 284 -12.39 15.41 -9.28
N ILE A 285 -12.42 14.12 -9.00
CA ILE A 285 -11.63 13.11 -9.72
C ILE A 285 -12.14 12.93 -11.15
N GLY A 286 -13.44 13.10 -11.36
CA GLY A 286 -14.11 13.12 -12.66
C GLY A 286 -14.35 11.74 -13.24
N SER A 287 -13.31 11.03 -13.67
CA SER A 287 -13.43 9.71 -14.30
C SER A 287 -12.23 8.82 -14.00
N ILE A 288 -12.42 7.53 -14.16
CA ILE A 288 -11.36 6.53 -14.07
C ILE A 288 -11.25 5.78 -15.40
N LYS A 289 -10.03 5.47 -15.78
CA LYS A 289 -9.74 4.68 -16.97
C LYS A 289 -9.65 3.19 -16.64
N GLY A 290 -10.16 2.40 -17.55
CA GLY A 290 -10.00 0.95 -17.59
C GLY A 290 -9.82 0.50 -19.03
N SER A 291 -9.65 -0.79 -19.26
CA SER A 291 -9.54 -1.39 -20.57
C SER A 291 -10.66 -2.39 -20.82
N LYS A 292 -10.96 -2.63 -22.08
CA LYS A 292 -11.84 -3.72 -22.44
C LYS A 292 -11.07 -5.04 -22.30
N PRO A 293 -11.68 -6.10 -21.73
CA PRO A 293 -11.02 -7.40 -21.63
C PRO A 293 -10.47 -7.88 -22.96
N ASN A 294 -9.25 -8.36 -22.96
CA ASN A 294 -8.52 -8.84 -24.14
C ASN A 294 -8.34 -7.81 -25.28
N SER A 295 -8.30 -6.53 -24.94
CA SER A 295 -8.12 -5.43 -25.87
C SER A 295 -7.42 -4.27 -25.18
N ASP A 296 -6.60 -3.51 -25.92
CA ASP A 296 -5.98 -2.27 -25.43
C ASP A 296 -6.91 -1.06 -25.55
N GLU A 297 -8.20 -1.28 -25.86
CA GLU A 297 -9.20 -0.22 -25.97
C GLU A 297 -9.48 0.36 -24.58
N GLU A 298 -9.10 1.63 -24.36
CA GLU A 298 -9.40 2.35 -23.12
C GLU A 298 -10.90 2.66 -23.01
N ILE A 299 -11.45 2.43 -21.82
CA ILE A 299 -12.82 2.77 -21.46
C ILE A 299 -12.77 3.78 -20.30
N GLU A 300 -13.45 4.89 -20.47
CA GLU A 300 -13.60 5.90 -19.41
C GLU A 300 -14.87 5.66 -18.61
N MET A 301 -14.75 5.55 -17.29
CA MET A 301 -15.87 5.37 -16.37
C MET A 301 -16.06 6.63 -15.53
N LYS A 302 -17.25 7.21 -15.63
CA LYS A 302 -17.65 8.36 -14.84
C LYS A 302 -18.38 7.93 -13.58
N PHE A 303 -18.24 8.70 -12.51
CA PHE A 303 -18.95 8.47 -11.26
C PHE A 303 -20.44 8.82 -11.39
N GLU A 304 -21.18 8.01 -12.13
CA GLU A 304 -22.62 8.17 -12.39
C GLU A 304 -23.38 6.91 -11.98
N ASP A 305 -24.50 7.07 -11.26
CA ASP A 305 -25.31 5.93 -10.77
C ASP A 305 -26.00 5.15 -11.88
N ASN A 306 -26.33 5.82 -13.00
CA ASN A 306 -27.00 5.20 -14.15
C ASN A 306 -26.01 4.60 -15.18
N ALA A 307 -24.71 4.74 -14.97
CA ALA A 307 -23.70 4.12 -15.82
C ALA A 307 -23.62 2.59 -15.57
N PRO A 308 -23.00 1.82 -16.46
CA PRO A 308 -22.71 0.42 -16.20
C PRO A 308 -21.88 0.26 -14.91
N PHE A 309 -22.22 -0.74 -14.10
CA PHE A 309 -21.51 -0.99 -12.84
C PHE A 309 -20.05 -1.36 -13.09
N SER A 310 -19.17 -0.71 -12.35
CA SER A 310 -17.76 -1.09 -12.24
C SER A 310 -17.23 -0.81 -10.83
N ALA A 311 -16.46 -1.75 -10.31
CA ALA A 311 -15.87 -1.64 -8.98
C ALA A 311 -14.54 -2.39 -8.90
N LEU A 312 -13.67 -1.95 -8.00
CA LEU A 312 -12.41 -2.61 -7.67
C LEU A 312 -12.53 -3.27 -6.30
N ALA A 313 -12.26 -4.58 -6.24
CA ALA A 313 -12.09 -5.29 -4.98
C ALA A 313 -10.69 -5.00 -4.43
N PHE A 314 -10.59 -4.16 -3.43
CA PHE A 314 -9.28 -3.73 -2.91
C PHE A 314 -8.84 -4.46 -1.64
N LYS A 315 -9.76 -5.16 -0.98
CA LYS A 315 -9.46 -5.95 0.21
C LYS A 315 -10.43 -7.11 0.35
N VAL A 316 -9.92 -8.27 0.75
CA VAL A 316 -10.70 -9.41 1.22
C VAL A 316 -10.35 -9.64 2.69
N ALA A 317 -11.33 -9.89 3.53
CA ALA A 317 -11.15 -10.21 4.94
C ALA A 317 -12.07 -11.37 5.34
N ASN A 318 -11.62 -12.20 6.27
CA ASN A 318 -12.45 -13.25 6.85
C ASN A 318 -13.07 -12.77 8.16
N ASP A 319 -14.38 -12.83 8.20
CA ASP A 319 -15.16 -12.46 9.37
C ASP A 319 -15.72 -13.72 10.04
N PRO A 320 -15.58 -13.87 11.37
CA PRO A 320 -16.03 -15.07 12.07
C PRO A 320 -17.53 -15.35 11.94
N PHE A 321 -18.35 -14.32 11.71
CA PHE A 321 -19.81 -14.41 11.70
C PHE A 321 -20.42 -14.39 10.30
N VAL A 322 -19.80 -13.65 9.37
CA VAL A 322 -20.32 -13.42 8.02
C VAL A 322 -19.56 -14.25 6.99
N GLY A 323 -18.37 -14.73 7.31
CA GLY A 323 -17.46 -15.40 6.39
C GLY A 323 -16.61 -14.41 5.60
N SER A 324 -16.32 -14.72 4.34
CA SER A 324 -15.49 -13.85 3.50
C SER A 324 -16.22 -12.56 3.14
N LEU A 325 -15.61 -11.43 3.46
CA LEU A 325 -16.03 -10.08 3.12
C LEU A 325 -15.07 -9.51 2.06
N THR A 326 -15.62 -9.03 0.96
CA THR A 326 -14.87 -8.34 -0.10
C THR A 326 -15.19 -6.86 -0.06
N PHE A 327 -14.21 -6.04 0.28
CA PHE A 327 -14.34 -4.58 0.25
C PHE A 327 -14.14 -4.09 -1.17
N ILE A 328 -15.10 -3.31 -1.65
CA ILE A 328 -15.09 -2.76 -3.00
C ILE A 328 -15.21 -1.24 -2.99
N ARG A 329 -14.53 -0.60 -3.94
CA ARG A 329 -14.76 0.79 -4.34
C ARG A 329 -15.56 0.78 -5.63
N ILE A 330 -16.75 1.39 -5.61
CA ILE A 330 -17.61 1.52 -6.80
C ILE A 330 -17.21 2.78 -7.56
N TYR A 331 -16.87 2.65 -8.82
CA TYR A 331 -16.48 3.75 -9.70
C TYR A 331 -17.64 4.23 -10.58
N SER A 332 -18.48 3.32 -11.05
CA SER A 332 -19.66 3.64 -11.86
C SER A 332 -20.81 2.70 -11.55
N GLY A 333 -22.01 3.17 -11.82
CA GLY A 333 -23.21 2.38 -11.70
C GLY A 333 -23.68 2.12 -10.27
N THR A 334 -24.58 1.15 -10.16
CA THR A 334 -25.24 0.77 -8.91
C THR A 334 -25.25 -0.75 -8.77
N VAL A 335 -25.01 -1.26 -7.57
CA VAL A 335 -25.12 -2.67 -7.22
C VAL A 335 -26.16 -2.88 -6.14
N LYS A 336 -26.92 -3.98 -6.23
CA LYS A 336 -27.97 -4.36 -5.27
C LYS A 336 -27.66 -5.69 -4.62
N SER A 337 -28.06 -5.83 -3.36
CA SER A 337 -27.99 -7.10 -2.65
C SER A 337 -28.85 -8.15 -3.36
N GLY A 338 -28.32 -9.36 -3.50
CA GLY A 338 -28.99 -10.48 -4.16
C GLY A 338 -28.86 -10.52 -5.69
N THR A 339 -28.20 -9.53 -6.33
CA THR A 339 -28.00 -9.51 -7.78
C THR A 339 -26.73 -10.24 -8.21
N GLY A 340 -26.67 -10.64 -9.49
CA GLY A 340 -25.47 -11.14 -10.14
C GLY A 340 -24.51 -9.98 -10.44
N ILE A 341 -23.22 -10.24 -10.35
CA ILE A 341 -22.13 -9.39 -10.81
C ILE A 341 -21.12 -10.24 -11.55
N TYR A 342 -20.37 -9.63 -12.44
CA TYR A 342 -19.37 -10.31 -13.25
C TYR A 342 -17.96 -9.95 -12.77
N ASN A 343 -17.19 -10.98 -12.42
CA ASN A 343 -15.77 -10.82 -12.11
C ASN A 343 -14.97 -10.85 -13.41
N THR A 344 -14.67 -9.68 -13.93
CA THR A 344 -13.97 -9.51 -15.21
C THR A 344 -12.56 -10.10 -15.20
N SER A 345 -11.88 -10.04 -14.04
CA SER A 345 -10.51 -10.56 -13.90
C SER A 345 -10.45 -12.10 -13.93
N LYS A 346 -11.55 -12.80 -13.64
CA LYS A 346 -11.63 -14.26 -13.60
C LYS A 346 -12.57 -14.84 -14.65
N ASP A 347 -13.26 -14.00 -15.41
CA ASP A 347 -14.25 -14.42 -16.40
C ASP A 347 -15.34 -15.32 -15.77
N LYS A 348 -15.94 -14.83 -14.66
CA LYS A 348 -16.94 -15.59 -13.90
C LYS A 348 -18.04 -14.73 -13.32
N GLU A 349 -19.27 -15.22 -13.41
CA GLU A 349 -20.40 -14.66 -12.65
C GLU A 349 -20.30 -15.01 -11.17
N GLU A 350 -20.64 -14.03 -10.36
CA GLU A 350 -20.77 -14.16 -8.92
C GLU A 350 -22.07 -13.51 -8.42
N ARG A 351 -22.55 -13.94 -7.27
CA ARG A 351 -23.74 -13.37 -6.67
C ARG A 351 -23.42 -12.60 -5.41
N VAL A 352 -23.88 -11.36 -5.34
CA VAL A 352 -23.81 -10.56 -4.12
C VAL A 352 -24.80 -11.13 -3.10
N GLY A 353 -24.29 -11.62 -1.98
CA GLY A 353 -25.11 -12.03 -0.86
C GLY A 353 -25.61 -10.81 -0.06
N ARG A 354 -25.00 -10.54 1.06
CA ARG A 354 -25.24 -9.32 1.88
C ARG A 354 -24.30 -8.21 1.44
N MET A 355 -24.78 -6.98 1.54
CA MET A 355 -23.94 -5.78 1.44
C MET A 355 -23.93 -5.06 2.77
N LEU A 356 -22.75 -4.66 3.18
CA LEU A 356 -22.51 -4.08 4.51
C LEU A 356 -21.82 -2.72 4.36
N LEU A 357 -22.36 -1.74 5.07
CA LEU A 357 -21.66 -0.51 5.33
C LEU A 357 -20.95 -0.65 6.68
N MET A 358 -19.66 -0.38 6.69
CA MET A 358 -18.84 -0.51 7.90
C MET A 358 -18.84 0.80 8.67
N HIS A 359 -19.13 0.70 9.98
CA HIS A 359 -19.13 1.81 10.93
C HIS A 359 -18.29 1.41 12.13
N ALA A 360 -16.99 1.62 12.05
CA ALA A 360 -16.09 1.19 13.12
C ALA A 360 -16.34 -0.29 13.51
N ASN A 361 -16.84 -0.56 14.70
CA ASN A 361 -17.15 -1.93 15.18
C ASN A 361 -18.57 -2.41 14.83
N SER A 362 -19.40 -1.60 14.19
CA SER A 362 -20.76 -1.96 13.80
C SER A 362 -20.88 -2.14 12.29
N ARG A 363 -21.84 -2.97 11.88
CA ARG A 363 -22.13 -3.28 10.48
C ARG A 363 -23.59 -2.97 10.24
N GLU A 364 -23.86 -2.27 9.14
CA GLU A 364 -25.21 -1.96 8.70
C GLU A 364 -25.48 -2.67 7.39
N ASP A 365 -26.53 -3.49 7.35
CA ASP A 365 -26.99 -4.11 6.10
C ASP A 365 -27.61 -3.05 5.18
N ILE A 366 -27.09 -2.93 3.99
CA ILE A 366 -27.59 -2.05 2.94
C ILE A 366 -28.12 -2.85 1.75
N LYS A 367 -29.14 -2.32 1.09
CA LYS A 367 -29.76 -2.98 -0.07
C LYS A 367 -29.16 -2.58 -1.40
N GLU A 368 -28.57 -1.40 -1.44
CA GLU A 368 -28.06 -0.78 -2.66
C GLU A 368 -26.85 0.10 -2.35
N ALA A 369 -25.85 0.06 -3.22
CA ALA A 369 -24.67 0.93 -3.18
C ALA A 369 -24.41 1.51 -4.57
N ASN A 370 -23.88 2.74 -4.61
CA ASN A 370 -23.80 3.58 -5.80
C ASN A 370 -22.36 3.98 -6.11
N ALA A 371 -22.14 4.56 -7.30
CA ALA A 371 -20.85 5.12 -7.68
C ALA A 371 -20.27 6.03 -6.59
N GLY A 372 -18.99 5.88 -6.26
CA GLY A 372 -18.32 6.63 -5.19
C GLY A 372 -18.38 5.96 -3.81
N ASP A 373 -19.21 4.94 -3.60
CA ASP A 373 -19.30 4.23 -2.33
C ASP A 373 -18.14 3.25 -2.11
N ILE A 374 -17.77 3.08 -0.84
CA ILE A 374 -16.92 2.00 -0.35
C ILE A 374 -17.79 1.11 0.54
N VAL A 375 -17.93 -0.16 0.17
CA VAL A 375 -18.82 -1.12 0.86
C VAL A 375 -18.18 -2.50 0.91
N ALA A 376 -18.66 -3.36 1.82
CA ALA A 376 -18.25 -4.75 1.90
C ALA A 376 -19.35 -5.67 1.32
N LEU A 377 -18.96 -6.59 0.46
CA LEU A 377 -19.81 -7.62 -0.12
C LEU A 377 -19.52 -8.96 0.53
N ALA A 378 -20.55 -9.67 0.97
CA ALA A 378 -20.45 -11.04 1.45
C ALA A 378 -20.92 -12.03 0.38
N GLY A 379 -20.30 -13.22 0.38
CA GLY A 379 -20.73 -14.33 -0.46
C GLY A 379 -20.03 -14.48 -1.79
N LEU A 380 -19.04 -13.64 -2.11
CA LEU A 380 -18.20 -13.80 -3.30
C LEU A 380 -17.22 -14.96 -3.10
N LYS A 381 -17.12 -15.84 -4.09
CA LYS A 381 -16.32 -17.08 -4.00
C LYS A 381 -15.00 -17.01 -4.73
N TYR A 382 -14.97 -16.32 -5.87
CA TYR A 382 -13.84 -16.27 -6.79
C TYR A 382 -13.10 -14.95 -6.76
N THR A 383 -13.70 -13.91 -6.16
CA THR A 383 -13.10 -12.59 -6.08
C THR A 383 -12.03 -12.57 -5.00
N ILE A 384 -10.85 -12.09 -5.39
CA ILE A 384 -9.72 -11.79 -4.51
C ILE A 384 -9.35 -10.32 -4.64
N THR A 385 -8.44 -9.86 -3.81
CA THR A 385 -7.90 -8.49 -3.86
C THR A 385 -7.29 -8.18 -5.23
N GLY A 386 -7.62 -7.01 -5.78
CA GLY A 386 -7.16 -6.56 -7.10
C GLY A 386 -8.11 -6.89 -8.25
N HIS A 387 -9.13 -7.72 -8.05
CA HIS A 387 -10.06 -8.07 -9.10
C HIS A 387 -11.04 -6.93 -9.42
N THR A 388 -11.40 -6.84 -10.70
CA THR A 388 -12.45 -5.94 -11.18
C THR A 388 -13.79 -6.65 -11.24
N LEU A 389 -14.81 -5.98 -10.71
CA LEU A 389 -16.21 -6.39 -10.78
C LEU A 389 -16.97 -5.42 -11.68
N ALA A 390 -17.77 -5.95 -12.60
CA ALA A 390 -18.48 -5.16 -13.60
C ALA A 390 -19.85 -5.75 -13.95
N ASN A 391 -20.56 -5.11 -14.90
CA ASN A 391 -21.68 -5.74 -15.59
C ASN A 391 -21.18 -6.75 -16.63
N GLU A 392 -21.84 -7.88 -16.75
CA GLU A 392 -21.50 -8.90 -17.75
C GLU A 392 -21.62 -8.38 -19.19
N ASP A 393 -22.67 -7.62 -19.48
CA ASP A 393 -22.92 -7.03 -20.81
C ASP A 393 -21.91 -5.96 -21.22
N LYS A 394 -21.24 -5.34 -20.27
CA LYS A 394 -20.25 -4.26 -20.47
C LYS A 394 -19.05 -4.46 -19.57
N PRO A 395 -18.28 -5.54 -19.80
CA PRO A 395 -17.14 -5.84 -18.96
C PRO A 395 -16.04 -4.80 -19.17
N VAL A 396 -15.44 -4.38 -18.06
CA VAL A 396 -14.28 -3.50 -18.02
C VAL A 396 -13.24 -4.09 -17.10
N LEU A 397 -11.98 -3.89 -17.40
CA LEU A 397 -10.85 -4.26 -16.56
C LEU A 397 -10.19 -2.98 -16.08
N LEU A 398 -10.21 -2.76 -14.77
CA LEU A 398 -9.47 -1.67 -14.14
C LEU A 398 -7.98 -2.04 -14.11
N GLU A 399 -7.13 -1.02 -14.09
CA GLU A 399 -5.70 -1.25 -13.95
C GLU A 399 -5.40 -2.17 -12.78
N PRO A 400 -4.68 -3.29 -13.01
CA PRO A 400 -4.39 -4.26 -11.95
C PRO A 400 -3.55 -3.63 -10.84
N MET A 401 -3.67 -4.16 -9.63
CA MET A 401 -2.76 -3.86 -8.55
C MET A 401 -1.48 -4.66 -8.75
N GLU A 402 -0.34 -4.01 -8.70
CA GLU A 402 0.96 -4.67 -8.68
C GLU A 402 1.26 -5.12 -7.25
N PHE A 403 1.64 -6.38 -7.10
CA PHE A 403 2.00 -6.95 -5.81
C PHE A 403 3.48 -7.33 -5.84
N PRO A 404 4.30 -6.85 -4.89
CA PRO A 404 5.70 -7.23 -4.82
C PRO A 404 5.85 -8.72 -4.52
N ASP A 405 6.89 -9.32 -5.06
CA ASP A 405 7.20 -10.70 -4.75
C ASP A 405 7.68 -10.85 -3.30
N PRO A 406 7.28 -11.95 -2.62
CA PRO A 406 7.77 -12.24 -1.28
C PRO A 406 9.29 -12.35 -1.25
N VAL A 407 9.91 -11.87 -0.16
CA VAL A 407 11.37 -11.83 -0.01
C VAL A 407 11.93 -12.82 0.99
N ILE A 408 11.09 -13.32 1.91
CA ILE A 408 11.47 -14.38 2.86
C ILE A 408 10.50 -15.56 2.79
N GLU A 409 10.98 -16.71 3.21
CA GLU A 409 10.19 -17.93 3.31
C GLU A 409 10.52 -18.73 4.56
N ILE A 410 9.53 -19.43 5.10
CA ILE A 410 9.67 -20.35 6.22
C ILE A 410 8.91 -21.64 5.94
N ALA A 411 9.42 -22.75 6.42
CA ALA A 411 8.71 -24.02 6.41
C ALA A 411 7.74 -24.09 7.59
N VAL A 412 6.53 -24.58 7.33
CA VAL A 412 5.47 -24.74 8.33
C VAL A 412 4.98 -26.17 8.31
N GLU A 413 5.04 -26.84 9.45
CA GLU A 413 4.58 -28.21 9.62
C GLU A 413 3.51 -28.31 10.69
N PRO A 414 2.36 -28.97 10.43
CA PRO A 414 1.33 -29.14 11.44
C PRO A 414 1.85 -30.05 12.57
N LYS A 415 1.53 -29.72 13.82
CA LYS A 415 1.94 -30.54 14.97
C LYS A 415 1.26 -31.92 14.99
N THR A 416 0.06 -32.02 14.45
CA THR A 416 -0.72 -33.26 14.38
C THR A 416 -1.25 -33.53 12.98
N LYS A 417 -1.51 -34.78 12.64
CA LYS A 417 -2.12 -35.15 11.35
C LYS A 417 -3.52 -34.52 11.17
N GLY A 418 -4.28 -34.31 12.25
CA GLY A 418 -5.58 -33.67 12.21
C GLY A 418 -5.51 -32.17 11.91
N ASP A 419 -4.36 -31.55 12.15
CA ASP A 419 -4.17 -30.12 11.86
C ASP A 419 -3.72 -29.87 10.42
N GLN A 420 -3.34 -30.88 9.67
CA GLN A 420 -2.85 -30.73 8.29
C GLN A 420 -3.93 -30.17 7.35
N GLU A 421 -5.14 -30.70 7.41
CA GLU A 421 -6.26 -30.23 6.59
C GLU A 421 -6.68 -28.83 7.00
N LYS A 422 -6.79 -28.58 8.33
CA LYS A 422 -7.10 -27.26 8.88
C LYS A 422 -6.04 -26.22 8.53
N MET A 423 -4.75 -26.61 8.55
CA MET A 423 -3.64 -25.74 8.16
C MET A 423 -3.76 -25.34 6.68
N GLY A 424 -4.03 -26.29 5.80
CA GLY A 424 -4.25 -26.02 4.37
C GLY A 424 -5.43 -25.05 4.14
N GLU A 425 -6.53 -25.25 4.84
CA GLU A 425 -7.67 -24.34 4.78
C GLU A 425 -7.33 -22.94 5.31
N ALA A 426 -6.67 -22.86 6.47
CA ALA A 426 -6.26 -21.59 7.09
C ALA A 426 -5.32 -20.81 6.17
N LEU A 427 -4.27 -21.45 5.67
CA LEU A 427 -3.31 -20.83 4.75
C LEU A 427 -3.97 -20.40 3.44
N GLY A 428 -4.88 -21.21 2.90
CA GLY A 428 -5.64 -20.86 1.69
C GLY A 428 -6.55 -19.63 1.89
N ARG A 429 -7.14 -19.46 3.08
CA ARG A 429 -7.93 -18.27 3.41
C ARG A 429 -7.04 -17.04 3.59
N LEU A 430 -5.92 -17.17 4.30
CA LEU A 430 -4.97 -16.07 4.50
C LEU A 430 -4.34 -15.60 3.17
N ALA A 431 -4.02 -16.53 2.26
CA ALA A 431 -3.52 -16.20 0.93
C ALA A 431 -4.54 -15.48 0.03
N LYS A 432 -5.85 -15.67 0.27
CA LYS A 432 -6.89 -14.88 -0.43
C LYS A 432 -6.99 -13.45 0.10
N GLU A 433 -6.71 -13.25 1.39
CA GLU A 433 -6.71 -11.92 1.99
C GLU A 433 -5.50 -11.10 1.55
N ASP A 434 -4.34 -11.73 1.51
CA ASP A 434 -3.05 -11.08 1.26
C ASP A 434 -2.34 -11.67 0.04
N PRO A 435 -2.36 -10.98 -1.11
CA PRO A 435 -1.67 -11.43 -2.33
C PRO A 435 -0.14 -11.44 -2.23
N SER A 436 0.47 -10.74 -1.27
CA SER A 436 1.91 -10.80 -1.01
C SER A 436 2.32 -12.02 -0.19
N PHE A 437 1.33 -12.70 0.39
CA PHE A 437 1.50 -13.96 1.08
C PHE A 437 1.28 -15.12 0.12
N ARG A 438 2.28 -15.98 -0.04
CA ARG A 438 2.19 -17.15 -0.92
C ARG A 438 2.44 -18.43 -0.16
N VAL A 439 1.75 -19.49 -0.56
CA VAL A 439 1.89 -20.83 -0.01
C VAL A 439 2.31 -21.76 -1.13
N THR A 440 3.39 -22.48 -0.94
CA THR A 440 3.90 -23.49 -1.88
C THR A 440 4.21 -24.77 -1.13
N SER A 441 4.18 -25.90 -1.81
CA SER A 441 4.66 -27.17 -1.28
C SER A 441 6.00 -27.48 -1.94
N ASP A 442 6.98 -27.84 -1.15
CA ASP A 442 8.25 -28.34 -1.64
C ASP A 442 8.05 -29.78 -2.13
N GLU A 443 8.29 -30.03 -3.41
CA GLU A 443 8.08 -31.34 -4.04
C GLU A 443 9.05 -32.41 -3.52
N GLU A 444 10.24 -32.01 -3.07
CA GLU A 444 11.24 -32.95 -2.57
C GLU A 444 11.01 -33.32 -1.10
N SER A 445 10.77 -32.32 -0.25
CA SER A 445 10.58 -32.56 1.20
C SER A 445 9.12 -32.81 1.60
N GLY A 446 8.18 -32.43 0.74
CA GLY A 446 6.75 -32.43 1.05
C GLY A 446 6.32 -31.37 2.08
N GLN A 447 7.24 -30.47 2.44
CA GLN A 447 6.97 -29.40 3.40
C GLN A 447 6.10 -28.30 2.80
N THR A 448 5.25 -27.71 3.63
CA THR A 448 4.53 -26.50 3.26
C THR A 448 5.42 -25.30 3.54
N ILE A 449 5.70 -24.51 2.49
CA ILE A 449 6.49 -23.28 2.56
C ILE A 449 5.56 -22.09 2.48
N ILE A 450 5.66 -21.19 3.43
CA ILE A 450 4.98 -19.90 3.39
C ILE A 450 5.99 -18.79 3.12
N LYS A 451 5.59 -17.84 2.25
CA LYS A 451 6.45 -16.75 1.77
C LYS A 451 5.79 -15.41 2.06
N GLY A 452 6.57 -14.41 2.47
CA GLY A 452 6.07 -13.11 2.85
C GLY A 452 7.10 -11.99 2.69
N MET A 453 6.69 -10.77 3.06
CA MET A 453 7.47 -9.54 2.87
C MET A 453 8.50 -9.29 3.97
N GLY A 454 8.39 -9.93 5.12
CA GLY A 454 9.30 -9.75 6.24
C GLY A 454 9.02 -10.72 7.39
N GLU A 455 9.89 -10.75 8.39
CA GLU A 455 9.76 -11.61 9.57
C GLU A 455 8.45 -11.33 10.31
N LEU A 456 8.15 -10.05 10.55
CA LEU A 456 6.93 -9.64 11.25
C LEU A 456 5.67 -10.07 10.48
N HIS A 457 5.68 -9.96 9.15
CA HIS A 457 4.57 -10.40 8.32
C HIS A 457 4.29 -11.90 8.51
N LEU A 458 5.32 -12.75 8.41
CA LEU A 458 5.15 -14.19 8.59
C LEU A 458 4.79 -14.57 10.03
N ASP A 459 5.36 -13.90 11.04
CA ASP A 459 5.00 -14.09 12.45
C ASP A 459 3.51 -13.82 12.69
N ILE A 460 2.97 -12.77 12.11
CA ILE A 460 1.54 -12.42 12.21
C ILE A 460 0.69 -13.49 11.55
N ILE A 461 1.06 -13.96 10.36
CA ILE A 461 0.34 -15.03 9.64
C ILE A 461 0.28 -16.30 10.50
N VAL A 462 1.41 -16.70 11.08
CA VAL A 462 1.48 -17.90 11.95
C VAL A 462 0.65 -17.71 13.22
N ASP A 463 0.71 -16.56 13.83
CA ASP A 463 -0.08 -16.26 15.03
C ASP A 463 -1.58 -16.21 14.70
N ARG A 464 -1.98 -15.70 13.54
CA ARG A 464 -3.36 -15.75 13.04
C ARG A 464 -3.83 -17.20 12.83
N MET A 465 -3.02 -18.07 12.25
CA MET A 465 -3.36 -19.49 12.14
C MET A 465 -3.70 -20.08 13.51
N LYS A 466 -2.89 -19.78 14.53
CA LYS A 466 -3.12 -20.27 15.90
C LYS A 466 -4.37 -19.68 16.53
N ARG A 467 -4.57 -18.37 16.46
CA ARG A 467 -5.67 -17.68 17.17
C ARG A 467 -7.02 -17.83 16.47
N GLU A 468 -7.06 -17.59 15.16
CA GLU A 468 -8.31 -17.57 14.39
C GLU A 468 -8.75 -18.97 13.97
N PHE A 469 -7.81 -19.81 13.53
CA PHE A 469 -8.11 -21.14 12.97
C PHE A 469 -7.83 -22.31 13.94
N LYS A 470 -7.27 -22.01 15.12
CA LYS A 470 -6.90 -23.02 16.14
C LYS A 470 -5.97 -24.11 15.59
N VAL A 471 -5.03 -23.73 14.75
CA VAL A 471 -4.01 -24.60 14.16
C VAL A 471 -2.66 -24.32 14.80
N GLU A 472 -2.02 -25.33 15.36
CA GLU A 472 -0.65 -25.25 15.85
C GLU A 472 0.32 -25.87 14.83
N ALA A 473 1.40 -25.16 14.56
CA ALA A 473 2.42 -25.58 13.61
C ALA A 473 3.83 -25.43 14.21
N ASN A 474 4.75 -26.28 13.75
CA ASN A 474 6.18 -26.11 13.93
C ASN A 474 6.69 -25.21 12.80
N ILE A 475 7.56 -24.27 13.14
CA ILE A 475 8.07 -23.27 12.22
C ILE A 475 9.57 -23.52 12.04
N GLY A 476 9.98 -23.63 10.76
CA GLY A 476 11.39 -23.70 10.39
C GLY A 476 12.07 -22.33 10.49
N ALA A 477 13.42 -22.33 10.40
CA ALA A 477 14.16 -21.08 10.37
C ALA A 477 13.85 -20.27 9.09
N PRO A 478 13.78 -18.93 9.18
CA PRO A 478 13.60 -18.09 8.00
C PRO A 478 14.70 -18.31 6.97
N GLN A 479 14.30 -18.38 5.71
CA GLN A 479 15.21 -18.48 4.58
C GLN A 479 14.95 -17.34 3.61
N VAL A 480 15.97 -16.91 2.90
CA VAL A 480 15.88 -15.84 1.90
C VAL A 480 15.47 -16.45 0.57
N ALA A 481 14.50 -15.84 -0.09
CA ALA A 481 14.10 -16.19 -1.44
C ALA A 481 15.08 -15.58 -2.46
N TYR A 482 16.13 -16.34 -2.79
CA TYR A 482 17.07 -15.98 -3.85
C TYR A 482 16.40 -16.00 -5.24
N ARG A 483 17.05 -15.38 -6.21
CA ARG A 483 16.69 -15.41 -7.63
C ARG A 483 17.93 -15.70 -8.46
N GLU A 484 17.70 -16.13 -9.70
CA GLU A 484 18.76 -16.28 -10.68
C GLU A 484 18.55 -15.29 -11.81
N THR A 485 19.62 -14.88 -12.49
CA THR A 485 19.55 -14.05 -13.70
C THR A 485 20.69 -14.40 -14.63
N ILE A 486 20.59 -13.94 -15.89
CA ILE A 486 21.64 -14.08 -16.90
C ILE A 486 22.35 -12.75 -17.10
N LEU A 487 23.64 -12.78 -17.46
CA LEU A 487 24.46 -11.58 -17.63
C LEU A 487 24.76 -11.23 -19.07
N LYS A 488 24.60 -12.17 -20.01
CA LYS A 488 25.01 -12.02 -21.41
C LYS A 488 23.97 -12.60 -22.34
N ASN A 489 23.97 -12.08 -23.58
CA ASN A 489 23.20 -12.69 -24.66
C ASN A 489 23.80 -14.05 -25.02
N SER A 490 22.95 -15.01 -25.32
CA SER A 490 23.35 -16.33 -25.80
C SER A 490 22.29 -16.92 -26.71
N GLU A 491 22.75 -17.75 -27.64
CA GLU A 491 21.87 -18.55 -28.49
C GLU A 491 22.20 -20.03 -28.32
N PHE A 492 21.19 -20.85 -28.38
CA PHE A 492 21.36 -22.29 -28.40
C PHE A 492 20.33 -22.94 -29.33
N ASP A 493 20.77 -24.02 -29.97
CA ASP A 493 19.98 -24.82 -30.88
C ASP A 493 19.98 -26.27 -30.37
N TYR A 494 18.82 -26.80 -30.06
CA TYR A 494 18.69 -28.12 -29.46
C TYR A 494 17.67 -28.97 -30.21
N THR A 495 18.06 -30.21 -30.49
CA THR A 495 17.18 -31.22 -31.09
C THR A 495 16.89 -32.34 -30.09
N HIS A 496 15.64 -32.46 -29.70
CA HIS A 496 15.14 -33.59 -28.92
C HIS A 496 14.74 -34.70 -29.91
N LYS A 497 15.38 -35.85 -29.81
CA LYS A 497 15.06 -37.02 -30.61
C LYS A 497 15.08 -38.26 -29.72
N LYS A 498 13.95 -38.95 -29.59
CA LYS A 498 13.86 -40.21 -28.84
C LYS A 498 13.03 -41.21 -29.64
N GLN A 499 13.59 -42.37 -29.87
CA GLN A 499 12.90 -43.51 -30.46
C GLN A 499 12.87 -44.65 -29.42
N SER A 500 11.67 -45.04 -29.01
CA SER A 500 11.44 -46.15 -28.10
C SER A 500 10.20 -46.92 -28.59
N GLY A 501 10.39 -47.97 -29.34
CA GLY A 501 9.39 -49.03 -29.64
C GLY A 501 7.91 -48.63 -29.90
N GLY A 502 7.63 -47.46 -30.50
CA GLY A 502 6.32 -46.89 -30.76
C GLY A 502 6.47 -45.54 -31.45
N ALA A 503 5.52 -44.64 -31.31
CA ALA A 503 5.62 -43.26 -31.83
C ALA A 503 6.84 -42.58 -31.23
N GLY A 504 7.75 -42.06 -32.07
CA GLY A 504 8.96 -41.35 -31.67
C GLY A 504 8.63 -39.97 -31.07
N GLN A 505 9.66 -39.32 -30.54
CA GLN A 505 9.57 -37.92 -30.13
C GLN A 505 10.62 -37.12 -30.92
N PHE A 506 10.18 -36.08 -31.59
CA PHE A 506 11.08 -35.19 -32.32
C PHE A 506 10.66 -33.72 -32.14
N ALA A 507 11.59 -32.90 -31.74
CA ALA A 507 11.42 -31.43 -31.76
C ALA A 507 12.79 -30.76 -31.78
N ARG A 508 12.97 -29.78 -32.65
CA ARG A 508 14.14 -28.89 -32.66
C ARG A 508 13.70 -27.49 -32.34
N VAL A 509 14.39 -26.83 -31.43
CA VAL A 509 14.10 -25.46 -31.02
C VAL A 509 15.43 -24.68 -30.96
N LYS A 510 15.46 -23.49 -31.57
CA LYS A 510 16.55 -22.53 -31.45
C LYS A 510 16.07 -21.32 -30.67
N LEU A 511 16.69 -21.05 -29.53
CA LEU A 511 16.36 -19.94 -28.65
C LEU A 511 17.51 -18.94 -28.55
N SER A 512 17.18 -17.67 -28.45
CA SER A 512 18.07 -16.61 -27.98
C SER A 512 17.61 -16.13 -26.63
N VAL A 513 18.54 -15.96 -25.70
CA VAL A 513 18.28 -15.36 -24.38
C VAL A 513 19.11 -14.10 -24.22
N GLU A 514 18.50 -13.06 -23.70
CA GLU A 514 19.15 -11.78 -23.42
C GLU A 514 18.72 -11.24 -22.05
N PRO A 515 19.65 -10.63 -21.28
CA PRO A 515 19.32 -10.03 -19.99
C PRO A 515 18.45 -8.78 -20.21
N LEU A 516 17.49 -8.58 -19.32
CA LEU A 516 16.72 -7.35 -19.19
C LEU A 516 17.24 -6.52 -18.00
N GLU A 517 16.80 -5.28 -17.94
CA GLU A 517 17.04 -4.44 -16.77
C GLU A 517 16.37 -5.02 -15.52
N PRO A 518 16.95 -4.81 -14.33
CA PRO A 518 16.36 -5.27 -13.08
C PRO A 518 14.89 -4.84 -12.93
N GLY A 519 14.06 -5.78 -12.51
CA GLY A 519 12.63 -5.55 -12.30
C GLY A 519 11.75 -5.66 -13.54
N LYS A 520 12.31 -5.99 -14.72
CA LYS A 520 11.52 -6.18 -15.96
C LYS A 520 10.87 -7.57 -16.06
N GLY A 521 11.27 -8.49 -15.20
CA GLY A 521 10.66 -9.82 -15.14
C GLY A 521 11.02 -10.71 -16.33
N ARG A 522 10.03 -11.29 -16.99
CA ARG A 522 10.21 -12.30 -18.03
C ARG A 522 9.46 -11.91 -19.29
N GLU A 523 10.15 -11.99 -20.44
CA GLU A 523 9.56 -11.76 -21.75
C GLU A 523 9.83 -12.96 -22.67
N VAL A 524 8.80 -13.44 -23.37
CA VAL A 524 8.92 -14.47 -24.42
C VAL A 524 8.36 -13.92 -25.72
N GLU A 525 9.17 -13.92 -26.76
CA GLU A 525 8.83 -13.45 -28.09
C GLU A 525 9.07 -14.54 -29.13
N SER A 526 8.16 -14.73 -30.07
CA SER A 526 8.35 -15.64 -31.19
C SER A 526 8.62 -14.88 -32.48
N LYS A 527 9.78 -15.15 -33.10
CA LYS A 527 10.17 -14.61 -34.42
C LYS A 527 10.14 -15.67 -35.52
N ILE A 528 9.43 -16.78 -35.30
CA ILE A 528 9.35 -17.87 -36.26
C ILE A 528 8.68 -17.42 -37.55
N LYS A 529 9.32 -17.75 -38.68
CA LYS A 529 8.83 -17.49 -40.02
C LYS A 529 8.60 -18.80 -40.76
N GLY A 530 7.60 -18.84 -41.65
CA GLY A 530 7.38 -19.96 -42.56
C GLY A 530 6.87 -21.26 -41.92
N GLY A 531 6.33 -21.24 -40.68
CA GLY A 531 5.75 -22.41 -40.04
C GLY A 531 6.78 -23.45 -39.58
N ALA A 532 8.02 -23.07 -39.33
CA ALA A 532 9.09 -23.96 -38.85
C ALA A 532 8.69 -24.69 -37.54
N ILE A 533 7.96 -24.01 -36.67
CA ILE A 533 7.20 -24.62 -35.56
C ILE A 533 5.74 -24.29 -35.78
N PRO A 534 4.85 -25.28 -35.95
CA PRO A 534 3.41 -25.09 -35.99
C PRO A 534 2.89 -24.33 -34.76
N LYS A 535 1.91 -23.45 -34.95
CA LYS A 535 1.36 -22.62 -33.87
C LYS A 535 0.86 -23.43 -32.68
N GLU A 536 0.34 -24.62 -32.91
CA GLU A 536 -0.14 -25.54 -31.88
C GLU A 536 0.95 -26.06 -30.94
N PHE A 537 2.23 -25.98 -31.32
CA PHE A 537 3.36 -26.43 -30.49
C PHE A 537 4.06 -25.28 -29.75
N ILE A 538 3.79 -24.02 -30.08
CA ILE A 538 4.35 -22.85 -29.40
C ILE A 538 4.03 -22.86 -27.90
N PRO A 539 2.78 -23.15 -27.44
CA PRO A 539 2.48 -23.27 -26.01
C PRO A 539 3.35 -24.30 -25.28
N GLY A 540 3.76 -25.39 -25.98
CA GLY A 540 4.70 -26.36 -25.43
C GLY A 540 6.10 -25.78 -25.22
N VAL A 541 6.56 -24.95 -26.16
CA VAL A 541 7.86 -24.25 -26.03
C VAL A 541 7.83 -23.29 -24.83
N GLU A 542 6.80 -22.46 -24.74
CA GLU A 542 6.62 -21.50 -23.64
C GLU A 542 6.56 -22.20 -22.28
N LYS A 543 5.78 -23.26 -22.17
CA LYS A 543 5.65 -24.06 -20.96
C LYS A 543 6.98 -24.72 -20.53
N GLY A 544 7.79 -25.16 -21.51
CA GLY A 544 9.11 -25.70 -21.24
C GLY A 544 10.09 -24.65 -20.70
N ILE A 545 10.06 -23.43 -21.26
CA ILE A 545 10.84 -22.29 -20.76
C ILE A 545 10.41 -21.93 -19.34
N GLU A 546 9.10 -21.77 -19.12
CA GLU A 546 8.53 -21.42 -17.82
C GLU A 546 8.91 -22.43 -16.73
N SER A 547 8.77 -23.72 -17.02
CA SER A 547 9.12 -24.79 -16.08
C SER A 547 10.57 -24.72 -15.60
N VAL A 548 11.53 -24.47 -16.51
CA VAL A 548 12.95 -24.34 -16.14
C VAL A 548 13.21 -23.02 -15.43
N SER A 549 12.57 -21.95 -15.88
CA SER A 549 12.69 -20.65 -15.26
C SER A 549 12.22 -20.66 -13.80
N ASP A 550 11.12 -21.34 -13.51
CA ASP A 550 10.58 -21.42 -12.14
C ASP A 550 11.42 -22.31 -11.21
N SER A 551 11.99 -23.41 -11.75
CA SER A 551 12.82 -24.32 -10.99
C SER A 551 14.28 -23.88 -10.86
N GLY A 552 14.71 -22.89 -11.66
CA GLY A 552 16.10 -22.42 -11.69
C GLY A 552 17.09 -23.42 -12.30
N ILE A 553 18.32 -22.97 -12.47
CA ILE A 553 19.39 -23.76 -13.12
C ILE A 553 20.65 -23.82 -12.26
N LEU A 554 21.04 -22.70 -11.65
CA LEU A 554 22.29 -22.55 -10.91
C LEU A 554 22.17 -23.13 -9.48
N ALA A 555 21.14 -22.74 -8.76
CA ALA A 555 20.94 -23.08 -7.36
C ALA A 555 19.50 -23.47 -7.03
N GLY A 556 18.64 -23.61 -8.03
CA GLY A 556 17.25 -24.00 -7.84
C GLY A 556 16.30 -22.83 -7.52
N PHE A 557 16.69 -21.59 -7.82
CA PHE A 557 15.86 -20.42 -7.60
C PHE A 557 15.32 -19.85 -8.92
N PRO A 558 14.10 -19.27 -8.94
CA PRO A 558 13.50 -18.75 -10.15
C PRO A 558 14.41 -17.76 -10.89
N ILE A 559 14.45 -17.88 -12.23
CA ILE A 559 15.21 -16.99 -13.10
C ILE A 559 14.33 -15.79 -13.44
N ILE A 560 14.87 -14.58 -13.32
CA ILE A 560 14.19 -13.32 -13.60
C ILE A 560 15.04 -12.40 -14.50
N ASP A 561 14.41 -11.35 -15.02
CA ASP A 561 15.02 -10.27 -15.80
C ASP A 561 15.72 -10.79 -17.06
N TYR A 562 14.96 -11.55 -17.85
CA TYR A 562 15.42 -12.08 -19.13
C TYR A 562 14.35 -12.02 -20.20
N LYS A 563 14.79 -11.92 -21.43
CA LYS A 563 13.97 -12.10 -22.63
C LYS A 563 14.41 -13.33 -23.40
N VAL A 564 13.43 -14.14 -23.81
CA VAL A 564 13.64 -15.28 -24.71
C VAL A 564 13.02 -14.99 -26.05
N THR A 565 13.78 -15.16 -27.11
CA THR A 565 13.28 -15.10 -28.48
C THR A 565 13.37 -16.49 -29.12
N ILE A 566 12.22 -17.00 -29.56
CA ILE A 566 12.15 -18.25 -30.32
C ILE A 566 12.54 -17.90 -31.78
N LEU A 567 13.72 -18.32 -32.19
CA LEU A 567 14.31 -17.92 -33.50
C LEU A 567 13.94 -18.87 -34.62
N ASP A 568 14.03 -20.18 -34.39
CA ASP A 568 13.84 -21.22 -35.38
C ASP A 568 13.46 -22.54 -34.73
N GLY A 569 13.05 -23.50 -35.55
CA GLY A 569 12.77 -24.86 -35.09
C GLY A 569 12.53 -25.81 -36.26
N LEU A 570 12.28 -27.06 -35.92
CA LEU A 570 11.91 -28.09 -36.90
C LEU A 570 10.95 -29.07 -36.24
N HIS A 571 9.90 -29.44 -36.97
CA HIS A 571 8.97 -30.49 -36.57
C HIS A 571 9.02 -31.67 -37.54
N HIS A 572 8.49 -32.79 -37.08
CA HIS A 572 8.30 -33.98 -37.86
C HIS A 572 6.81 -34.36 -37.87
N ASP A 573 6.23 -34.63 -39.01
CA ASP A 573 4.78 -34.77 -39.18
C ASP A 573 4.15 -35.86 -38.29
N VAL A 574 4.91 -36.88 -37.87
CA VAL A 574 4.40 -37.99 -37.05
C VAL A 574 4.93 -37.95 -35.61
N ASP A 575 6.19 -37.56 -35.39
CA ASP A 575 6.88 -37.71 -34.13
C ASP A 575 6.90 -36.41 -33.29
N SER A 576 6.35 -35.31 -33.81
CA SER A 576 6.26 -34.06 -33.06
C SER A 576 4.96 -33.97 -32.26
N SER A 577 5.10 -33.44 -31.06
CA SER A 577 3.98 -33.19 -30.13
C SER A 577 4.29 -32.00 -29.23
N VAL A 578 3.27 -31.44 -28.60
CA VAL A 578 3.42 -30.40 -27.58
C VAL A 578 4.44 -30.81 -26.52
N LEU A 579 4.38 -32.06 -26.06
CA LEU A 579 5.31 -32.61 -25.07
C LEU A 579 6.75 -32.69 -25.63
N ALA A 580 6.95 -33.07 -26.88
CA ALA A 580 8.29 -33.12 -27.48
C ALA A 580 8.91 -31.72 -27.54
N PHE A 581 8.12 -30.69 -27.89
CA PHE A 581 8.56 -29.30 -27.88
C PHE A 581 8.77 -28.76 -26.46
N GLU A 582 7.99 -29.14 -25.48
CA GLU A 582 8.21 -28.83 -24.06
C GLU A 582 9.57 -29.38 -23.60
N LEU A 583 9.87 -30.64 -23.87
CA LEU A 583 11.14 -31.27 -23.51
C LEU A 583 12.34 -30.64 -24.23
N ALA A 584 12.18 -30.37 -25.53
CA ALA A 584 13.22 -29.71 -26.33
C ALA A 584 13.55 -28.31 -25.82
N SER A 585 12.51 -27.51 -25.55
CA SER A 585 12.66 -26.13 -25.07
C SER A 585 13.23 -26.08 -23.64
N ARG A 586 12.87 -27.02 -22.76
CA ARG A 586 13.49 -27.14 -21.42
C ARG A 586 14.99 -27.27 -21.52
N GLN A 587 15.49 -28.19 -22.33
CA GLN A 587 16.92 -28.40 -22.48
C GLN A 587 17.60 -27.26 -23.22
N CYS A 588 16.96 -26.75 -24.29
CA CYS A 588 17.47 -25.62 -25.07
C CYS A 588 17.64 -24.36 -24.20
N PHE A 589 16.63 -24.01 -23.42
CA PHE A 589 16.65 -22.85 -22.53
C PHE A 589 17.70 -23.01 -21.43
N LYS A 590 17.79 -24.20 -20.81
CA LYS A 590 18.81 -24.51 -19.80
C LYS A 590 20.22 -24.28 -20.32
N GLU A 591 20.54 -24.80 -21.51
CA GLU A 591 21.85 -24.65 -22.12
C GLU A 591 22.14 -23.21 -22.58
N ALA A 592 21.14 -22.51 -23.11
CA ALA A 592 21.25 -21.10 -23.47
C ALA A 592 21.57 -20.24 -22.24
N CYS A 593 20.87 -20.45 -21.13
CA CYS A 593 21.12 -19.72 -19.88
C CYS A 593 22.49 -20.03 -19.27
N ASN A 594 22.94 -21.30 -19.30
CA ASN A 594 24.29 -21.67 -18.86
C ASN A 594 25.37 -20.92 -19.64
N ARG A 595 25.20 -20.80 -20.96
CA ARG A 595 26.12 -20.02 -21.82
C ARG A 595 26.03 -18.52 -21.59
N ALA A 596 24.84 -18.03 -21.21
CA ALA A 596 24.57 -16.63 -20.89
C ALA A 596 25.17 -16.17 -19.56
N THR A 597 25.83 -17.05 -18.82
CA THR A 597 26.44 -16.81 -17.51
C THR A 597 25.37 -16.46 -16.46
N LEU A 598 24.92 -17.50 -15.76
CA LEU A 598 23.97 -17.37 -14.66
C LEU A 598 24.64 -16.73 -13.44
N LYS A 599 23.86 -15.93 -12.72
CA LYS A 599 24.24 -15.29 -11.46
C LYS A 599 23.10 -15.40 -10.46
N LEU A 600 23.47 -15.62 -9.21
CA LEU A 600 22.53 -15.63 -8.07
C LEU A 600 22.29 -14.19 -7.61
N LEU A 601 21.03 -13.84 -7.42
CA LEU A 601 20.59 -12.57 -6.84
C LEU A 601 20.10 -12.82 -5.42
N GLU A 602 20.45 -11.94 -4.52
CA GLU A 602 19.92 -11.88 -3.15
C GLU A 602 19.15 -10.58 -2.94
N PRO A 603 18.05 -10.61 -2.15
CA PRO A 603 17.32 -9.38 -1.85
C PRO A 603 18.17 -8.46 -0.98
N ILE A 604 18.28 -7.21 -1.41
CA ILE A 604 18.95 -6.15 -0.68
C ILE A 604 17.92 -5.27 -0.01
N MET A 605 18.15 -4.95 1.26
CA MET A 605 17.30 -4.08 2.04
C MET A 605 17.97 -2.72 2.22
N ARG A 606 17.22 -1.67 1.98
CA ARG A 606 17.59 -0.34 2.43
C ARG A 606 17.27 -0.22 3.91
N VAL A 607 18.31 -0.21 4.72
CA VAL A 607 18.24 -0.13 6.18
C VAL A 607 18.52 1.29 6.61
N GLU A 608 17.67 1.86 7.43
CA GLU A 608 17.87 3.15 8.05
C GLU A 608 17.89 2.98 9.56
N VAL A 609 18.99 3.39 10.18
CA VAL A 609 19.16 3.33 11.62
C VAL A 609 19.22 4.73 12.19
N VAL A 610 18.35 5.01 13.15
CA VAL A 610 18.34 6.26 13.93
C VAL A 610 18.99 5.97 15.28
N THR A 611 20.13 6.59 15.55
CA THR A 611 20.92 6.34 16.75
C THR A 611 21.47 7.64 17.33
N PRO A 612 21.64 7.74 18.68
CA PRO A 612 22.47 8.80 19.26
C PRO A 612 23.90 8.75 18.71
N GLU A 613 24.56 9.90 18.64
CA GLU A 613 25.91 10.05 18.09
C GLU A 613 26.92 9.12 18.77
N ASP A 614 26.77 8.90 20.07
CA ASP A 614 27.66 8.05 20.89
C ASP A 614 27.74 6.59 20.39
N TYR A 615 26.69 6.07 19.73
CA TYR A 615 26.61 4.68 19.23
C TYR A 615 26.79 4.61 17.71
N MET A 616 26.99 5.72 17.01
CA MET A 616 27.11 5.76 15.56
C MET A 616 28.22 4.83 15.04
N GLY A 617 29.37 4.86 15.68
CA GLY A 617 30.53 4.02 15.29
C GLY A 617 30.25 2.54 15.38
N ASP A 618 29.60 2.10 16.46
CA ASP A 618 29.24 0.69 16.68
C ASP A 618 28.20 0.22 15.67
N VAL A 619 27.18 1.05 15.38
CA VAL A 619 26.14 0.76 14.38
C VAL A 619 26.75 0.64 12.98
N ILE A 620 27.63 1.55 12.58
CA ILE A 620 28.32 1.49 11.27
C ILE A 620 29.18 0.23 11.19
N GLY A 621 29.92 -0.07 12.26
CA GLY A 621 30.76 -1.28 12.35
C GLY A 621 29.95 -2.56 12.19
N ASP A 622 28.79 -2.64 12.87
CA ASP A 622 27.90 -3.81 12.77
C ASP A 622 27.24 -3.92 11.38
N LEU A 623 26.75 -2.82 10.81
CA LEU A 623 26.18 -2.83 9.44
C LEU A 623 27.23 -3.27 8.40
N ASN A 624 28.46 -2.79 8.51
CA ASN A 624 29.56 -3.23 7.64
C ASN A 624 29.87 -4.74 7.82
N SER A 625 29.84 -5.24 9.06
CA SER A 625 30.05 -6.67 9.33
C SER A 625 28.95 -7.54 8.69
N ARG A 626 27.76 -6.99 8.49
CA ARG A 626 26.61 -7.60 7.81
C ARG A 626 26.63 -7.43 6.29
N ARG A 627 27.78 -7.14 5.70
CA ARG A 627 27.93 -6.86 4.26
C ARG A 627 27.14 -5.64 3.80
N GLY A 628 26.84 -4.74 4.72
CA GLY A 628 26.15 -3.49 4.43
C GLY A 628 27.04 -2.49 3.71
N GLN A 629 26.48 -1.78 2.76
CA GLN A 629 27.10 -0.63 2.12
C GLN A 629 26.44 0.63 2.66
N ILE A 630 27.21 1.44 3.38
CA ILE A 630 26.72 2.71 3.94
C ILE A 630 26.57 3.72 2.81
N ASN A 631 25.38 4.27 2.63
CA ASN A 631 25.07 5.25 1.58
C ASN A 631 25.16 6.67 2.11
N THR A 632 24.45 6.97 3.21
CA THR A 632 24.41 8.32 3.79
C THR A 632 24.46 8.28 5.33
N GLN A 633 24.95 9.38 5.89
CA GLN A 633 24.93 9.67 7.31
C GLN A 633 24.43 11.11 7.47
N GLU A 634 23.32 11.29 8.14
CA GLU A 634 22.68 12.58 8.31
C GLU A 634 22.44 12.85 9.79
N GLN A 635 22.73 14.06 10.25
CA GLN A 635 22.41 14.45 11.60
C GLN A 635 20.98 15.01 11.68
N ARG A 636 20.17 14.48 12.59
CA ARG A 636 18.78 14.88 12.84
C ARG A 636 18.60 15.29 14.30
N GLY A 637 18.80 16.58 14.59
CA GLY A 637 18.77 17.05 15.97
C GLY A 637 19.88 16.39 16.80
N ASN A 638 19.50 15.63 17.83
CA ASN A 638 20.43 14.90 18.70
C ASN A 638 20.66 13.44 18.27
N ALA A 639 20.19 13.04 17.10
CA ALA A 639 20.36 11.70 16.59
C ALA A 639 21.03 11.72 15.21
N THR A 640 21.79 10.66 14.92
CA THR A 640 22.36 10.40 13.60
C THR A 640 21.52 9.34 12.89
N VAL A 641 21.24 9.57 11.62
CA VAL A 641 20.56 8.64 10.75
C VAL A 641 21.55 8.05 9.77
N ILE A 642 21.67 6.72 9.79
CA ILE A 642 22.57 5.96 8.95
C ILE A 642 21.71 5.17 7.97
N THR A 643 21.91 5.42 6.67
CA THR A 643 21.25 4.64 5.60
C THR A 643 22.26 3.69 4.96
N ALA A 644 21.92 2.42 4.91
CA ALA A 644 22.77 1.37 4.34
C ALA A 644 21.96 0.41 3.47
N MET A 645 22.63 -0.16 2.46
CA MET A 645 22.11 -1.28 1.67
C MET A 645 22.69 -2.58 2.23
N VAL A 646 21.85 -3.44 2.78
CA VAL A 646 22.28 -4.66 3.47
C VAL A 646 21.52 -5.88 2.94
N PRO A 647 22.19 -7.00 2.64
CA PRO A 647 21.51 -8.23 2.27
C PRO A 647 20.54 -8.70 3.37
N LEU A 648 19.32 -9.06 2.99
CA LEU A 648 18.29 -9.50 3.94
C LEU A 648 18.76 -10.67 4.79
N ALA A 649 19.53 -11.61 4.21
CA ALA A 649 20.09 -12.75 4.94
C ALA A 649 20.92 -12.36 6.18
N ASN A 650 21.51 -11.16 6.16
CA ASN A 650 22.32 -10.65 7.26
C ASN A 650 21.54 -9.79 8.26
N MET A 651 20.25 -9.53 8.01
CA MET A 651 19.41 -8.68 8.85
C MET A 651 18.57 -9.44 9.87
N PHE A 652 18.46 -10.77 9.76
CA PHE A 652 17.70 -11.56 10.72
C PHE A 652 18.24 -11.38 12.15
N GLY A 653 17.33 -11.10 13.08
CA GLY A 653 17.66 -10.83 14.47
C GLY A 653 18.40 -9.53 14.74
N TYR A 654 18.52 -8.63 13.76
CA TYR A 654 19.25 -7.36 13.88
C TYR A 654 18.75 -6.48 15.03
N ILE A 655 17.43 -6.49 15.29
CA ILE A 655 16.83 -5.70 16.38
C ILE A 655 17.49 -6.00 17.73
N ASN A 656 17.80 -7.24 18.02
CA ASN A 656 18.44 -7.65 19.27
C ASN A 656 19.88 -7.15 19.36
N ALA A 657 20.63 -7.26 18.26
CA ALA A 657 21.99 -6.73 18.18
C ALA A 657 21.99 -5.20 18.34
N LEU A 658 21.11 -4.49 17.64
CA LEU A 658 20.97 -3.05 17.70
C LEU A 658 20.62 -2.57 19.12
N ARG A 659 19.65 -3.21 19.77
CA ARG A 659 19.26 -2.88 21.15
C ARG A 659 20.41 -3.10 22.13
N SER A 660 21.18 -4.18 21.96
CA SER A 660 22.33 -4.48 22.80
C SER A 660 23.42 -3.42 22.68
N MET A 661 23.82 -3.04 21.46
CA MET A 661 24.89 -2.08 21.23
C MET A 661 24.50 -0.62 21.55
N SER A 662 23.22 -0.28 21.41
CA SER A 662 22.70 1.09 21.64
C SER A 662 22.01 1.28 22.98
N GLN A 663 22.06 0.28 23.87
CA GLN A 663 21.32 0.27 25.14
C GLN A 663 19.81 0.56 24.97
N GLY A 664 19.23 0.08 23.87
CA GLY A 664 17.83 0.30 23.51
C GLY A 664 17.50 1.70 22.97
N ARG A 665 18.49 2.54 22.72
CA ARG A 665 18.29 3.94 22.26
C ARG A 665 18.24 4.11 20.76
N ALA A 666 18.68 3.11 19.98
CA ALA A 666 18.59 3.13 18.53
C ALA A 666 17.35 2.41 18.05
N GLN A 667 16.83 2.89 16.93
CA GLN A 667 15.72 2.29 16.19
C GLN A 667 16.17 2.05 14.75
N TYR A 668 15.57 1.09 14.08
CA TYR A 668 15.79 0.88 12.66
C TYR A 668 14.50 0.58 11.91
N SER A 669 14.53 0.87 10.65
CA SER A 669 13.56 0.40 9.67
C SER A 669 14.29 -0.16 8.47
N MET A 670 13.68 -1.10 7.76
CA MET A 670 14.25 -1.64 6.53
C MET A 670 13.16 -1.80 5.47
N PHE A 671 13.57 -1.61 4.22
CA PHE A 671 12.69 -1.65 3.06
C PHE A 671 13.37 -2.48 1.97
N PHE A 672 12.58 -3.25 1.25
CA PHE A 672 13.08 -3.87 0.03
C PHE A 672 13.36 -2.79 -1.01
N ASP A 673 14.57 -2.82 -1.59
CA ASP A 673 15.02 -1.81 -2.54
C ASP A 673 14.72 -2.21 -4.00
#